data_9313bc4074e7948a04a14693b3606229
#
_entry.id   9313bc4074e7948a04a14693b3606229
#
_cell.length_a   1.000
_cell.length_b   1.000
_cell.length_c   1.000
_cell.angle_alpha   90.00
_cell.angle_beta   90.00
_cell.angle_gamma   90.00
#
_symmetry.space_group_name_H-M   'P 1'
#
loop_
_entity.id
_entity.type
_entity.pdbx_description
1 polymer ?
#
loop_
_entity_poly.entity_id
_entity_poly.type
_entity_poly.pdbx_seq_one_letter_code
_entity_poly.pdbx_strand_id
1 'polypeptide(L)'
;MGVTDEIKDRLDIVEVIQGYVPLKKAGRNYKGLCPFHSEKTPSFVVFPDTGTWHCFGACGTGGDVFSFVMKRENLDFGEALKVLAQRAGVDLRPPDPVSAAAAKHLALLREINAAATAYFHHLFLHSDEAGRARDYLAKRGINRETVDQFRVGYALKQWDGVLRYLTSKAYALADIAEAGLIVERDDKSGYYDRFRGRVLFPICDPQGQTIGFGGRVLDDGVPKYLNSPQTPLFDKSSVLFGLDKAKQGIRVAGEAVIVEGYMDVLMAHQHGIDNVVAQMGTALTEAQLRRLKRYTQRFVLALDSDVAGDQATLRGLNVARQVADRKVVPVPTPRGFIRFEERLAAEFRIVSLPVGRDPDEVIRESPARWAQLIGQAKPVMDYYFQALTADLDLGTARGKTEAVRVLGPLVAEVGDRVQRTHYLQQLARMVQIDERSLWQQIQQATGRQQAPRRARGERPVEETSRTVLKLDEHCLSLLLCYPATAAQANEALQAYGDIGLSATDLGRAEDRAILASWQQWLADGGSPEPRGAFYDTLDESLQDRISILVQVQADQPAVAEDLLRSDILNAITRLRLRNLRRQIQELRFLLEEPDDGETATTLYGPVIAQRTAQRHHLEQVLNDRSISGRRQREDAAVRVPYTEE
;
A
#
# COMPACT_ATOMS: atom_id res chain seq x y z
N MET A 1 -20.86 17.64 5.22
CA MET A 1 -20.37 16.67 6.22
C MET A 1 -20.44 15.30 5.59
N GLY A 2 -19.39 14.49 5.68
CA GLY A 2 -19.42 13.12 5.18
C GLY A 2 -20.16 12.20 6.16
N VAL A 3 -20.60 11.04 5.72
CA VAL A 3 -21.25 10.03 6.58
C VAL A 3 -20.37 9.66 7.79
N THR A 4 -19.06 9.61 7.60
CA THR A 4 -18.10 9.36 8.68
C THR A 4 -18.09 10.47 9.73
N ASP A 5 -18.27 11.73 9.31
CA ASP A 5 -18.34 12.86 10.24
C ASP A 5 -19.67 12.82 11.01
N GLU A 6 -20.78 12.52 10.32
CA GLU A 6 -22.09 12.37 10.95
C GLU A 6 -22.09 11.23 12.00
N ILE A 7 -21.45 10.11 11.70
CA ILE A 7 -21.30 9.00 12.64
C ILE A 7 -20.47 9.43 13.85
N LYS A 8 -19.37 10.15 13.64
CA LYS A 8 -18.52 10.66 14.73
C LYS A 8 -19.26 11.66 15.62
N ASP A 9 -20.08 12.51 15.02
CA ASP A 9 -20.86 13.51 15.76
C ASP A 9 -21.97 12.89 16.61
N ARG A 10 -22.50 11.72 16.20
CA ARG A 10 -23.57 11.02 16.94
C ARG A 10 -23.06 10.00 17.97
N LEU A 11 -21.81 9.58 17.87
CA LEU A 11 -21.22 8.59 18.77
C LEU A 11 -20.29 9.28 19.78
N ASP A 12 -20.56 9.07 21.06
CA ASP A 12 -19.57 9.36 22.09
C ASP A 12 -18.48 8.29 22.07
N ILE A 13 -17.26 8.70 21.75
CA ILE A 13 -16.09 7.81 21.70
C ILE A 13 -15.85 7.10 23.04
N VAL A 14 -16.17 7.76 24.16
CA VAL A 14 -16.02 7.18 25.51
C VAL A 14 -17.00 6.03 25.67
N GLU A 15 -18.26 6.23 25.30
CA GLU A 15 -19.31 5.21 25.38
C GLU A 15 -18.99 4.00 24.50
N VAL A 16 -18.53 4.24 23.27
CA VAL A 16 -18.12 3.17 22.36
C VAL A 16 -16.99 2.36 22.96
N ILE A 17 -15.94 3.03 23.45
CA ILE A 17 -14.74 2.37 23.99
C ILE A 17 -15.02 1.69 25.34
N GLN A 18 -15.87 2.27 26.18
CA GLN A 18 -16.29 1.64 27.45
C GLN A 18 -16.99 0.29 27.27
N GLY A 19 -17.61 0.07 26.11
CA GLY A 19 -18.15 -1.23 25.76
C GLY A 19 -17.09 -2.33 25.61
N TYR A 20 -15.80 -1.97 25.50
CA TYR A 20 -14.67 -2.89 25.31
C TYR A 20 -13.64 -2.84 26.44
N VAL A 21 -13.50 -1.70 27.09
CA VAL A 21 -12.43 -1.44 28.08
C VAL A 21 -13.00 -0.62 29.23
N PRO A 22 -12.80 -1.07 30.49
CA PRO A 22 -13.15 -0.25 31.66
C PRO A 22 -12.33 1.05 31.65
N LEU A 23 -12.99 2.18 31.55
CA LEU A 23 -12.38 3.48 31.59
C LEU A 23 -12.69 4.21 32.91
N LYS A 24 -11.68 4.84 33.49
CA LYS A 24 -11.80 5.71 34.67
C LYS A 24 -11.60 7.16 34.27
N LYS A 25 -12.44 8.07 34.76
CA LYS A 25 -12.31 9.50 34.51
C LYS A 25 -11.01 10.02 35.13
N ALA A 26 -10.23 10.79 34.37
CA ALA A 26 -8.97 11.40 34.77
C ALA A 26 -8.97 12.86 34.23
N GLY A 27 -9.41 13.81 35.03
CA GLY A 27 -9.64 15.19 34.58
C GLY A 27 -10.72 15.28 33.52
N ARG A 28 -10.42 15.87 32.35
CA ARG A 28 -11.30 15.93 31.18
C ARG A 28 -11.30 14.64 30.35
N ASN A 29 -10.28 13.78 30.53
CA ASN A 29 -10.06 12.59 29.75
C ASN A 29 -10.46 11.33 30.51
N TYR A 30 -10.38 10.18 29.84
CA TYR A 30 -10.60 8.87 30.42
C TYR A 30 -9.37 7.99 30.24
N LYS A 31 -9.02 7.21 31.27
CA LYS A 31 -7.86 6.30 31.25
C LYS A 31 -8.28 4.85 31.53
N GLY A 32 -7.61 3.89 30.90
CA GLY A 32 -7.80 2.46 31.10
C GLY A 32 -6.56 1.66 30.74
N LEU A 33 -6.63 0.35 30.93
CA LEU A 33 -5.63 -0.57 30.41
C LEU A 33 -5.80 -0.71 28.90
N CYS A 34 -4.69 -0.77 28.16
CA CYS A 34 -4.76 -0.87 26.70
C CYS A 34 -5.30 -2.23 26.23
N PRO A 35 -6.34 -2.26 25.36
CA PRO A 35 -6.86 -3.53 24.85
C PRO A 35 -5.99 -4.16 23.76
N PHE A 36 -4.90 -3.52 23.34
CA PHE A 36 -4.05 -3.92 22.22
C PHE A 36 -2.68 -4.46 22.63
N HIS A 37 -2.33 -4.37 23.92
CA HIS A 37 -1.15 -5.00 24.50
C HIS A 37 -1.36 -5.24 25.99
N SER A 38 -0.60 -6.18 26.56
CA SER A 38 -0.68 -6.49 28.00
C SER A 38 0.10 -5.48 28.81
N GLU A 39 -0.55 -4.87 29.80
CA GLU A 39 0.08 -3.91 30.73
C GLU A 39 -0.58 -3.96 32.12
N LYS A 40 0.16 -3.50 33.14
CA LYS A 40 -0.35 -3.42 34.52
C LYS A 40 -0.72 -1.97 34.91
N THR A 41 -0.15 -0.99 34.25
CA THR A 41 -0.36 0.44 34.50
C THR A 41 -1.18 1.03 33.38
N PRO A 42 -2.30 1.73 33.65
CA PRO A 42 -3.14 2.33 32.62
C PRO A 42 -2.37 3.34 31.75
N SER A 43 -2.23 3.03 30.46
CA SER A 43 -1.58 3.89 29.45
C SER A 43 -2.51 4.29 28.31
N PHE A 44 -3.71 3.72 28.28
CA PHE A 44 -4.70 4.01 27.25
C PHE A 44 -5.56 5.22 27.67
N VAL A 45 -5.55 6.27 26.86
CA VAL A 45 -6.26 7.53 27.13
C VAL A 45 -7.26 7.81 26.04
N VAL A 46 -8.47 8.20 26.41
CA VAL A 46 -9.53 8.66 25.50
C VAL A 46 -9.76 10.14 25.75
N PHE A 47 -9.79 10.91 24.68
CA PHE A 47 -9.97 12.36 24.63
C PHE A 47 -11.36 12.68 24.08
N PRO A 48 -12.38 12.91 24.93
CA PRO A 48 -13.75 13.16 24.47
C PRO A 48 -13.85 14.40 23.59
N ASP A 49 -13.16 15.49 23.97
CA ASP A 49 -13.22 16.78 23.30
C ASP A 49 -12.77 16.71 21.83
N THR A 50 -11.85 15.81 21.51
CA THR A 50 -11.33 15.61 20.14
C THR A 50 -11.86 14.37 19.45
N GLY A 51 -12.66 13.56 20.14
CA GLY A 51 -13.18 12.28 19.62
C GLY A 51 -12.06 11.29 19.28
N THR A 52 -10.95 11.30 20.04
CA THR A 52 -9.76 10.49 19.75
C THR A 52 -9.33 9.68 20.97
N TRP A 53 -8.51 8.67 20.71
CA TRP A 53 -7.85 7.86 21.75
C TRP A 53 -6.38 7.66 21.42
N HIS A 54 -5.57 7.41 22.44
CA HIS A 54 -4.15 7.10 22.29
C HIS A 54 -3.65 6.21 23.42
N CYS A 55 -2.80 5.23 23.07
CA CYS A 55 -2.06 4.45 24.03
C CYS A 55 -0.61 4.97 24.16
N PHE A 56 -0.27 5.49 25.34
CA PHE A 56 1.08 5.98 25.68
C PHE A 56 2.02 4.85 26.11
N GLY A 57 1.54 3.60 26.15
CA GLY A 57 2.32 2.40 26.47
C GLY A 57 2.98 1.77 25.26
N ALA A 58 3.29 0.49 25.38
CA ALA A 58 4.12 -0.26 24.45
C ALA A 58 3.63 -0.25 22.99
N CYS A 59 2.32 -0.18 22.72
CA CYS A 59 1.81 -0.20 21.34
C CYS A 59 1.87 1.17 20.65
N GLY A 60 1.91 2.30 21.37
CA GLY A 60 2.04 3.65 20.81
C GLY A 60 1.03 3.99 19.72
N THR A 61 -0.18 3.39 19.78
CA THR A 61 -1.21 3.53 18.73
C THR A 61 -2.35 4.41 19.21
N GLY A 62 -2.95 5.15 18.27
CA GLY A 62 -4.06 6.02 18.53
C GLY A 62 -4.90 6.30 17.28
N GLY A 63 -6.00 6.99 17.44
CA GLY A 63 -6.87 7.35 16.34
C GLY A 63 -8.26 7.80 16.84
N ASP A 64 -9.25 7.70 15.97
CA ASP A 64 -10.66 7.98 16.24
C ASP A 64 -11.46 6.70 16.56
N VAL A 65 -12.78 6.83 16.67
CA VAL A 65 -13.67 5.69 16.94
C VAL A 65 -13.58 4.60 15.86
N PHE A 66 -13.38 4.97 14.59
CA PHE A 66 -13.22 4.01 13.51
C PHE A 66 -11.93 3.21 13.66
N SER A 67 -10.81 3.89 13.87
CA SER A 67 -9.51 3.24 14.10
C SER A 67 -9.54 2.32 15.32
N PHE A 68 -10.30 2.64 16.35
CA PHE A 68 -10.48 1.80 17.52
C PHE A 68 -11.21 0.50 17.18
N VAL A 69 -12.41 0.62 16.56
CA VAL A 69 -13.26 -0.53 16.24
C VAL A 69 -12.58 -1.41 15.21
N MET A 70 -12.01 -0.84 14.14
CA MET A 70 -11.23 -1.58 13.16
C MET A 70 -10.13 -2.42 13.81
N LYS A 71 -9.38 -1.82 14.72
CA LYS A 71 -8.27 -2.50 15.40
C LYS A 71 -8.75 -3.52 16.44
N ARG A 72 -9.83 -3.23 17.15
CA ARG A 72 -10.34 -4.09 18.23
C ARG A 72 -11.05 -5.32 17.70
N GLU A 73 -11.88 -5.15 16.69
CA GLU A 73 -12.67 -6.20 16.07
C GLU A 73 -11.96 -6.84 14.87
N ASN A 74 -10.77 -6.33 14.51
CA ASN A 74 -10.02 -6.75 13.32
C ASN A 74 -10.84 -6.62 12.02
N LEU A 75 -11.61 -5.52 11.94
CA LEU A 75 -12.48 -5.19 10.83
C LEU A 75 -11.74 -4.31 9.82
N ASP A 76 -12.17 -4.38 8.56
CA ASP A 76 -11.81 -3.34 7.59
C ASP A 76 -12.65 -2.07 7.81
N PHE A 77 -12.36 -1.01 7.03
CA PHE A 77 -13.02 0.27 7.22
C PHE A 77 -14.53 0.20 6.91
N GLY A 78 -14.95 -0.54 5.89
CA GLY A 78 -16.35 -0.67 5.52
C GLY A 78 -17.15 -1.48 6.54
N GLU A 79 -16.57 -2.56 7.06
CA GLU A 79 -17.15 -3.34 8.14
C GLU A 79 -17.31 -2.48 9.41
N ALA A 80 -16.30 -1.70 9.76
CA ALA A 80 -16.35 -0.77 10.89
C ALA A 80 -17.36 0.36 10.65
N LEU A 81 -17.48 0.87 9.42
CA LEU A 81 -18.47 1.85 9.03
C LEU A 81 -19.90 1.34 9.24
N LYS A 82 -20.20 0.12 8.80
CA LYS A 82 -21.52 -0.51 9.00
C LYS A 82 -21.87 -0.67 10.48
N VAL A 83 -20.92 -1.18 11.27
CA VAL A 83 -21.09 -1.36 12.71
C VAL A 83 -21.32 -0.02 13.42
N LEU A 84 -20.53 0.99 13.09
CA LEU A 84 -20.65 2.30 13.73
C LEU A 84 -21.84 3.09 13.22
N ALA A 85 -22.21 2.98 11.95
CA ALA A 85 -23.44 3.56 11.40
C ALA A 85 -24.69 2.99 12.10
N GLN A 86 -24.75 1.67 12.27
CA GLN A 86 -25.83 1.01 13.00
C GLN A 86 -25.91 1.48 14.45
N ARG A 87 -24.76 1.62 15.14
CA ARG A 87 -24.69 2.15 16.50
C ARG A 87 -25.13 3.62 16.58
N ALA A 88 -24.76 4.43 15.58
CA ALA A 88 -25.09 5.86 15.50
C ALA A 88 -26.55 6.10 15.07
N GLY A 89 -27.28 5.09 14.62
CA GLY A 89 -28.60 5.26 14.00
C GLY A 89 -28.48 6.11 12.72
N VAL A 90 -27.38 5.99 11.98
CA VAL A 90 -27.15 6.65 10.69
C VAL A 90 -27.47 5.67 9.60
N ASP A 91 -28.49 5.98 8.81
CA ASP A 91 -28.74 5.25 7.58
C ASP A 91 -27.62 5.61 6.58
N LEU A 92 -26.95 4.60 6.07
CA LEU A 92 -25.99 4.75 4.98
C LEU A 92 -26.80 5.01 3.72
N ARG A 93 -27.19 6.29 3.49
CA ARG A 93 -28.18 6.72 2.49
C ARG A 93 -27.79 6.50 1.04
N PRO A 94 -28.84 6.40 0.17
CA PRO A 94 -28.67 6.21 -1.27
C PRO A 94 -28.11 7.42 -2.02
N PRO A 95 -27.39 7.16 -3.13
CA PRO A 95 -26.63 8.12 -3.94
C PRO A 95 -27.48 8.97 -4.90
N ASP A 96 -26.84 10.01 -5.40
CA ASP A 96 -27.23 10.95 -6.45
C ASP A 96 -27.29 10.28 -7.85
N PRO A 97 -28.16 10.69 -8.79
CA PRO A 97 -28.46 9.96 -10.04
C PRO A 97 -27.29 9.63 -10.98
N VAL A 98 -26.24 10.45 -11.02
CA VAL A 98 -25.09 10.22 -11.95
C VAL A 98 -24.25 9.04 -11.49
N SER A 99 -24.17 8.82 -10.24
CA SER A 99 -23.37 7.80 -9.63
C SER A 99 -24.15 6.48 -9.49
N ALA A 100 -25.45 6.58 -9.32
CA ALA A 100 -26.34 5.46 -9.49
C ALA A 100 -26.15 4.83 -10.88
N ALA A 101 -26.06 5.66 -11.91
CA ALA A 101 -25.81 5.20 -13.27
C ALA A 101 -24.45 4.48 -13.40
N ALA A 102 -23.38 5.02 -12.80
CA ALA A 102 -22.06 4.42 -12.84
C ALA A 102 -21.99 3.09 -12.05
N ALA A 103 -22.60 3.03 -10.85
CA ALA A 103 -22.67 1.80 -10.07
C ALA A 103 -23.51 0.73 -10.78
N LYS A 104 -24.66 1.12 -11.35
CA LYS A 104 -25.49 0.24 -12.18
C LYS A 104 -24.72 -0.28 -13.39
N HIS A 105 -23.91 0.57 -14.01
CA HIS A 105 -23.06 0.18 -15.12
C HIS A 105 -21.98 -0.83 -14.69
N LEU A 106 -21.28 -0.60 -13.58
CA LEU A 106 -20.33 -1.58 -13.04
C LEU A 106 -21.00 -2.90 -12.65
N ALA A 107 -22.22 -2.85 -12.08
CA ALA A 107 -23.01 -4.03 -11.79
C ALA A 107 -23.35 -4.81 -13.07
N LEU A 108 -23.73 -4.11 -14.14
CA LEU A 108 -23.97 -4.70 -15.45
C LEU A 108 -22.71 -5.38 -16.03
N LEU A 109 -21.53 -4.74 -15.92
CA LEU A 109 -20.29 -5.35 -16.38
C LEU A 109 -19.95 -6.62 -15.58
N ARG A 110 -20.22 -6.65 -14.25
CA ARG A 110 -20.07 -7.86 -13.43
C ARG A 110 -21.04 -8.96 -13.87
N GLU A 111 -22.28 -8.61 -14.17
CA GLU A 111 -23.28 -9.55 -14.67
C GLU A 111 -22.85 -10.16 -16.02
N ILE A 112 -22.33 -9.36 -16.94
CA ILE A 112 -21.79 -9.81 -18.21
C ILE A 112 -20.63 -10.78 -18.00
N ASN A 113 -19.68 -10.45 -17.12
CA ASN A 113 -18.56 -11.34 -16.78
C ASN A 113 -19.02 -12.65 -16.12
N ALA A 114 -20.03 -12.59 -15.27
CA ALA A 114 -20.62 -13.78 -14.63
C ALA A 114 -21.30 -14.68 -15.68
N ALA A 115 -22.05 -14.09 -16.62
CA ALA A 115 -22.70 -14.81 -17.73
C ALA A 115 -21.63 -15.45 -18.65
N ALA A 116 -20.58 -14.72 -18.99
CA ALA A 116 -19.45 -15.24 -19.76
C ALA A 116 -18.72 -16.38 -19.04
N THR A 117 -18.54 -16.26 -17.72
CA THR A 117 -17.95 -17.33 -16.88
C THR A 117 -18.78 -18.62 -16.96
N ALA A 118 -20.09 -18.51 -16.76
CA ALA A 118 -20.99 -19.64 -16.83
C ALA A 118 -20.97 -20.28 -18.24
N TYR A 119 -20.96 -19.48 -19.30
CA TYR A 119 -20.86 -19.94 -20.68
C TYR A 119 -19.57 -20.70 -20.96
N PHE A 120 -18.42 -20.12 -20.64
CA PHE A 120 -17.13 -20.75 -20.88
C PHE A 120 -16.93 -22.01 -20.04
N HIS A 121 -17.40 -22.01 -18.79
CA HIS A 121 -17.36 -23.19 -17.93
C HIS A 121 -18.27 -24.31 -18.48
N HIS A 122 -19.47 -24.00 -18.92
CA HIS A 122 -20.34 -24.96 -19.59
C HIS A 122 -19.69 -25.56 -20.85
N LEU A 123 -19.07 -24.73 -21.68
CA LEU A 123 -18.35 -25.22 -22.86
C LEU A 123 -17.17 -26.13 -22.48
N PHE A 124 -16.40 -25.79 -21.45
CA PHE A 124 -15.32 -26.63 -20.96
C PHE A 124 -15.82 -28.02 -20.56
N LEU A 125 -16.99 -28.10 -19.93
CA LEU A 125 -17.54 -29.33 -19.42
C LEU A 125 -18.18 -30.20 -20.49
N HIS A 126 -18.87 -29.59 -21.46
CA HIS A 126 -19.81 -30.28 -22.33
C HIS A 126 -19.47 -30.23 -23.83
N SER A 127 -18.62 -29.29 -24.29
CA SER A 127 -18.26 -29.22 -25.68
C SER A 127 -17.20 -30.27 -26.07
N ASP A 128 -17.38 -30.91 -27.22
CA ASP A 128 -16.41 -31.84 -27.79
C ASP A 128 -15.09 -31.12 -28.13
N GLU A 129 -15.15 -29.88 -28.64
CA GLU A 129 -13.96 -29.05 -28.92
C GLU A 129 -13.10 -28.82 -27.66
N ALA A 130 -13.68 -28.84 -26.47
CA ALA A 130 -12.95 -28.70 -25.22
C ALA A 130 -12.21 -29.98 -24.77
N GLY A 131 -12.33 -31.08 -25.51
CA GLY A 131 -11.67 -32.35 -25.18
C GLY A 131 -10.18 -32.18 -24.92
N ARG A 132 -9.46 -31.49 -25.85
CA ARG A 132 -8.02 -31.20 -25.68
C ARG A 132 -7.73 -30.34 -24.43
N ALA A 133 -8.64 -29.46 -24.04
CA ALA A 133 -8.51 -28.63 -22.84
C ALA A 133 -8.66 -29.46 -21.56
N ARG A 134 -9.63 -30.38 -21.55
CA ARG A 134 -9.82 -31.33 -20.45
C ARG A 134 -8.62 -32.26 -20.31
N ASP A 135 -8.13 -32.83 -21.42
CA ASP A 135 -6.92 -33.68 -21.44
C ASP A 135 -5.68 -32.95 -20.95
N TYR A 136 -5.53 -31.67 -21.33
CA TYR A 136 -4.43 -30.83 -20.88
C TYR A 136 -4.45 -30.69 -19.34
N LEU A 137 -5.59 -30.31 -18.75
CA LEU A 137 -5.70 -30.16 -17.29
C LEU A 137 -5.54 -31.49 -16.56
N ALA A 138 -6.10 -32.57 -17.11
CA ALA A 138 -5.94 -33.91 -16.55
C ALA A 138 -4.47 -34.37 -16.56
N LYS A 139 -3.72 -34.14 -17.67
CA LYS A 139 -2.28 -34.40 -17.75
C LYS A 139 -1.47 -33.58 -16.76
N ARG A 140 -1.90 -32.35 -16.48
CA ARG A 140 -1.30 -31.50 -15.45
C ARG A 140 -1.73 -31.91 -14.03
N GLY A 141 -2.63 -32.89 -13.88
CA GLY A 141 -3.08 -33.43 -12.60
C GLY A 141 -4.19 -32.63 -11.93
N ILE A 142 -4.85 -31.70 -12.65
CA ILE A 142 -5.99 -30.94 -12.11
C ILE A 142 -7.27 -31.79 -12.19
N ASN A 143 -7.90 -32.00 -11.03
CA ASN A 143 -9.13 -32.79 -10.91
C ASN A 143 -10.39 -31.95 -11.24
N ARG A 144 -11.53 -32.63 -11.34
CA ARG A 144 -12.80 -32.01 -11.67
C ARG A 144 -13.27 -31.03 -10.59
N GLU A 145 -13.09 -31.34 -9.32
CA GLU A 145 -13.49 -30.49 -8.21
C GLU A 145 -12.80 -29.13 -8.25
N THR A 146 -11.50 -29.11 -8.55
CA THR A 146 -10.73 -27.88 -8.73
C THR A 146 -11.19 -27.08 -9.94
N VAL A 147 -11.50 -27.78 -11.05
CA VAL A 147 -12.08 -27.14 -12.25
C VAL A 147 -13.39 -26.44 -11.92
N ASP A 148 -14.28 -27.08 -11.16
CA ASP A 148 -15.56 -26.51 -10.77
C ASP A 148 -15.38 -25.39 -9.73
N GLN A 149 -14.51 -25.56 -8.75
CA GLN A 149 -14.20 -24.56 -7.72
C GLN A 149 -13.68 -23.25 -8.31
N PHE A 150 -12.79 -23.33 -9.33
CA PHE A 150 -12.25 -22.18 -10.03
C PHE A 150 -13.04 -21.78 -11.26
N ARG A 151 -14.13 -22.49 -11.57
CA ARG A 151 -14.98 -22.25 -12.76
C ARG A 151 -14.17 -22.18 -14.06
N VAL A 152 -13.13 -23.05 -14.17
CA VAL A 152 -12.28 -23.07 -15.36
C VAL A 152 -13.14 -23.26 -16.61
N GLY A 153 -12.88 -22.46 -17.64
CA GLY A 153 -13.69 -22.41 -18.86
C GLY A 153 -12.89 -22.74 -20.12
N TYR A 154 -13.60 -22.81 -21.22
CA TYR A 154 -12.99 -22.94 -22.57
C TYR A 154 -13.67 -21.98 -23.56
N ALA A 155 -12.88 -21.21 -24.26
CA ALA A 155 -13.32 -20.43 -25.38
C ALA A 155 -13.10 -21.22 -26.69
N LEU A 156 -14.18 -21.45 -27.42
CA LEU A 156 -14.13 -22.18 -28.71
C LEU A 156 -13.22 -21.44 -29.71
N LYS A 157 -12.72 -22.16 -30.70
CA LYS A 157 -11.91 -21.58 -31.79
C LYS A 157 -12.79 -20.90 -32.84
N GLN A 158 -13.71 -20.07 -32.37
CA GLN A 158 -14.69 -19.32 -33.18
C GLN A 158 -14.48 -17.82 -32.98
N TRP A 159 -14.91 -17.01 -33.95
CA TRP A 159 -14.71 -15.57 -33.92
C TRP A 159 -15.78 -14.80 -33.14
N ASP A 160 -16.94 -15.39 -32.89
CA ASP A 160 -18.14 -14.74 -32.40
C ASP A 160 -18.97 -15.60 -31.42
N GLY A 161 -18.37 -16.61 -30.79
CA GLY A 161 -19.08 -17.53 -29.89
C GLY A 161 -19.65 -16.85 -28.63
N VAL A 162 -18.79 -16.16 -27.85
CA VAL A 162 -19.26 -15.42 -26.67
C VAL A 162 -20.04 -14.17 -27.07
N LEU A 163 -19.67 -13.52 -28.17
CA LEU A 163 -20.42 -12.39 -28.73
C LEU A 163 -21.87 -12.76 -28.98
N ARG A 164 -22.15 -13.84 -29.73
CA ARG A 164 -23.52 -14.31 -30.01
C ARG A 164 -24.26 -14.72 -28.75
N TYR A 165 -23.60 -15.41 -27.84
CA TYR A 165 -24.21 -15.81 -26.57
C TYR A 165 -24.66 -14.60 -25.75
N LEU A 166 -23.80 -13.60 -25.56
CA LEU A 166 -24.14 -12.44 -24.74
C LEU A 166 -25.17 -11.52 -25.42
N THR A 167 -25.09 -11.35 -26.74
CA THR A 167 -26.13 -10.59 -27.47
C THR A 167 -27.48 -11.30 -27.44
N SER A 168 -27.52 -12.64 -27.45
CA SER A 168 -28.79 -13.39 -27.27
C SER A 168 -29.44 -13.16 -25.89
N LYS A 169 -28.65 -12.73 -24.90
CA LYS A 169 -29.11 -12.29 -23.57
C LYS A 169 -29.44 -10.81 -23.48
N ALA A 170 -29.49 -10.11 -24.62
CA ALA A 170 -29.79 -8.69 -24.74
C ALA A 170 -28.75 -7.73 -24.14
N TYR A 171 -27.49 -8.16 -23.90
CA TYR A 171 -26.42 -7.25 -23.53
C TYR A 171 -25.97 -6.41 -24.75
N ALA A 172 -25.70 -5.12 -24.53
CA ALA A 172 -25.25 -4.24 -25.59
C ALA A 172 -23.79 -4.51 -25.97
N LEU A 173 -23.48 -4.37 -27.26
CA LEU A 173 -22.11 -4.60 -27.78
C LEU A 173 -21.05 -3.74 -27.09
N ALA A 174 -21.39 -2.48 -26.79
CA ALA A 174 -20.50 -1.55 -26.09
C ALA A 174 -20.13 -2.06 -24.69
N ASP A 175 -21.12 -2.56 -23.92
CA ASP A 175 -20.91 -3.08 -22.57
C ASP A 175 -20.10 -4.38 -22.59
N ILE A 176 -20.33 -5.26 -23.59
CA ILE A 176 -19.55 -6.49 -23.77
C ILE A 176 -18.09 -6.17 -24.12
N ALA A 177 -17.86 -5.14 -24.96
CA ALA A 177 -16.52 -4.68 -25.31
C ALA A 177 -15.83 -4.03 -24.12
N GLU A 178 -16.54 -3.22 -23.34
CA GLU A 178 -16.00 -2.59 -22.12
C GLU A 178 -15.68 -3.60 -21.02
N ALA A 179 -16.43 -4.72 -20.94
CA ALA A 179 -16.09 -5.87 -20.11
C ALA A 179 -14.83 -6.61 -20.59
N GLY A 180 -14.29 -6.28 -21.76
CA GLY A 180 -13.07 -6.85 -22.31
C GLY A 180 -13.20 -8.24 -22.91
N LEU A 181 -14.42 -8.66 -23.28
CA LEU A 181 -14.72 -9.98 -23.84
C LEU A 181 -14.66 -10.02 -25.37
N ILE A 182 -14.91 -8.89 -26.01
CA ILE A 182 -14.84 -8.72 -27.46
C ILE A 182 -13.94 -7.55 -27.82
N VAL A 183 -13.48 -7.52 -29.07
CA VAL A 183 -12.60 -6.48 -29.61
C VAL A 183 -13.23 -5.94 -30.88
N GLU A 184 -13.28 -4.62 -31.01
CA GLU A 184 -13.70 -3.97 -32.24
C GLU A 184 -12.66 -4.19 -33.34
N ARG A 185 -13.10 -4.44 -34.56
CA ARG A 185 -12.22 -4.59 -35.73
C ARG A 185 -11.63 -3.24 -36.13
N ASP A 186 -10.38 -3.25 -36.59
CA ASP A 186 -9.67 -2.01 -36.99
C ASP A 186 -10.41 -1.20 -38.08
N ASP A 187 -11.12 -1.91 -38.95
CA ASP A 187 -11.96 -1.33 -40.02
C ASP A 187 -13.37 -0.93 -39.54
N LYS A 188 -13.65 -1.06 -38.24
CA LYS A 188 -14.97 -0.80 -37.64
C LYS A 188 -16.12 -1.63 -38.21
N SER A 189 -15.81 -2.74 -38.88
CA SER A 189 -16.83 -3.61 -39.51
C SER A 189 -17.57 -4.50 -38.47
N GLY A 190 -17.29 -4.38 -37.19
CA GLY A 190 -17.94 -5.13 -36.13
C GLY A 190 -16.94 -5.60 -35.04
N TYR A 191 -17.36 -6.61 -34.30
CA TYR A 191 -16.62 -7.13 -33.16
C TYR A 191 -16.26 -8.61 -33.35
N TYR A 192 -15.25 -9.07 -32.62
CA TYR A 192 -14.88 -10.47 -32.53
C TYR A 192 -14.47 -10.83 -31.09
N ASP A 193 -14.59 -12.11 -30.76
CA ASP A 193 -14.24 -12.64 -29.45
C ASP A 193 -12.76 -12.43 -29.13
N ARG A 194 -12.45 -11.86 -27.96
CA ARG A 194 -11.08 -11.67 -27.51
C ARG A 194 -10.38 -13.02 -27.28
N PHE A 195 -11.08 -13.94 -26.64
CA PHE A 195 -10.55 -15.26 -26.30
C PHE A 195 -11.06 -16.32 -27.28
N ARG A 196 -10.15 -17.04 -27.94
CA ARG A 196 -10.46 -18.08 -28.94
C ARG A 196 -9.49 -19.24 -28.78
N GLY A 197 -9.99 -20.49 -28.76
CA GLY A 197 -9.19 -21.70 -28.64
C GLY A 197 -8.33 -21.76 -27.38
N ARG A 198 -8.86 -21.25 -26.25
CA ARG A 198 -8.09 -21.10 -25.00
C ARG A 198 -8.80 -21.70 -23.81
N VAL A 199 -8.03 -22.31 -22.91
CA VAL A 199 -8.48 -22.58 -21.54
C VAL A 199 -8.56 -21.24 -20.81
N LEU A 200 -9.68 -20.99 -20.12
CA LEU A 200 -9.93 -19.73 -19.44
C LEU A 200 -9.95 -19.91 -17.91
N PHE A 201 -9.28 -19.02 -17.25
CA PHE A 201 -9.23 -18.90 -15.79
C PHE A 201 -9.95 -17.61 -15.41
N PRO A 202 -11.18 -17.66 -14.84
CA PRO A 202 -11.86 -16.48 -14.34
C PRO A 202 -11.05 -15.83 -13.22
N ILE A 203 -10.78 -14.54 -13.36
CA ILE A 203 -10.09 -13.74 -12.35
C ILE A 203 -11.15 -13.02 -11.54
N CYS A 204 -11.11 -13.22 -10.21
CA CYS A 204 -12.12 -12.72 -9.31
C CYS A 204 -11.59 -11.58 -8.42
N ASP A 205 -12.49 -10.68 -8.03
CA ASP A 205 -12.25 -9.77 -6.92
C ASP A 205 -12.25 -10.52 -5.57
N PRO A 206 -11.88 -9.90 -4.45
CA PRO A 206 -11.87 -10.57 -3.14
C PRO A 206 -13.26 -11.08 -2.70
N GLN A 207 -14.36 -10.59 -3.29
CA GLN A 207 -15.72 -11.04 -3.04
C GLN A 207 -16.11 -12.29 -3.87
N GLY A 208 -15.25 -12.69 -4.81
CA GLY A 208 -15.46 -13.87 -5.66
C GLY A 208 -16.25 -13.56 -6.95
N GLN A 209 -16.48 -12.28 -7.26
CA GLN A 209 -17.11 -11.86 -8.51
C GLN A 209 -16.06 -11.83 -9.63
N THR A 210 -16.40 -12.37 -10.80
CA THR A 210 -15.50 -12.36 -11.94
C THR A 210 -15.34 -10.95 -12.50
N ILE A 211 -14.10 -10.48 -12.55
CA ILE A 211 -13.72 -9.14 -13.06
C ILE A 211 -12.94 -9.20 -14.38
N GLY A 212 -12.48 -10.38 -14.77
CA GLY A 212 -11.73 -10.60 -16.00
C GLY A 212 -11.35 -12.06 -16.16
N PHE A 213 -10.52 -12.34 -17.16
CA PHE A 213 -10.12 -13.70 -17.53
C PHE A 213 -8.64 -13.75 -17.89
N GLY A 214 -7.99 -14.86 -17.55
CA GLY A 214 -6.74 -15.29 -18.12
C GLY A 214 -6.97 -16.45 -19.09
N GLY A 215 -6.38 -16.39 -20.28
CA GLY A 215 -6.58 -17.41 -21.33
C GLY A 215 -5.27 -18.05 -21.74
N ARG A 216 -5.13 -19.37 -21.60
CA ARG A 216 -3.99 -20.16 -22.08
C ARG A 216 -4.31 -20.83 -23.40
N VAL A 217 -3.48 -20.62 -24.43
CA VAL A 217 -3.56 -21.37 -25.70
C VAL A 217 -3.01 -22.79 -25.51
N LEU A 218 -3.56 -23.75 -26.25
CA LEU A 218 -3.17 -25.17 -26.18
C LEU A 218 -2.32 -25.63 -27.38
N ASP A 219 -2.23 -24.79 -28.40
CA ASP A 219 -1.36 -24.97 -29.58
C ASP A 219 -0.21 -23.96 -29.54
N ASP A 220 0.57 -23.88 -30.65
CA ASP A 220 1.70 -22.94 -30.77
C ASP A 220 1.29 -21.48 -30.97
N GLY A 221 0.03 -21.14 -30.66
CA GLY A 221 -0.50 -19.79 -30.76
C GLY A 221 0.16 -18.79 -29.82
N VAL A 222 0.44 -17.58 -30.31
CA VAL A 222 1.06 -16.49 -29.56
C VAL A 222 0.00 -15.41 -29.25
N PRO A 223 -0.02 -14.85 -28.05
CA PRO A 223 0.79 -15.17 -26.87
C PRO A 223 0.29 -16.43 -26.16
N LYS A 224 1.20 -17.16 -25.49
CA LYS A 224 0.90 -18.36 -24.70
C LYS A 224 -0.18 -18.10 -23.65
N TYR A 225 -0.09 -16.96 -22.96
CA TYR A 225 -1.11 -16.45 -22.04
C TYR A 225 -1.63 -15.09 -22.51
N LEU A 226 -2.93 -14.92 -22.49
CA LEU A 226 -3.63 -13.69 -22.82
C LEU A 226 -4.57 -13.34 -21.66
N ASN A 227 -4.43 -12.16 -21.09
CA ASN A 227 -5.33 -11.67 -20.05
C ASN A 227 -6.34 -10.66 -20.59
N SER A 228 -7.42 -10.42 -19.84
CA SER A 228 -8.32 -9.29 -20.08
C SER A 228 -7.54 -7.98 -20.20
N PRO A 229 -7.98 -7.02 -21.01
CA PRO A 229 -7.41 -5.69 -21.06
C PRO A 229 -7.72 -4.94 -19.77
N GLN A 230 -7.17 -3.75 -19.62
CA GLN A 230 -7.63 -2.80 -18.60
C GLN A 230 -9.12 -2.50 -18.85
N THR A 231 -9.95 -2.67 -17.81
CA THR A 231 -11.39 -2.38 -17.85
C THR A 231 -11.79 -1.62 -16.59
N PRO A 232 -13.01 -1.09 -16.47
CA PRO A 232 -13.48 -0.50 -15.23
C PRO A 232 -13.46 -1.47 -14.02
N LEU A 233 -13.56 -2.79 -14.27
CA LEU A 233 -13.51 -3.83 -13.24
C LEU A 233 -12.12 -4.43 -13.02
N PHE A 234 -11.27 -4.47 -14.05
CA PHE A 234 -10.01 -5.21 -14.05
C PHE A 234 -8.81 -4.32 -14.25
N ASP A 235 -7.98 -4.24 -13.23
CA ASP A 235 -6.64 -3.66 -13.28
C ASP A 235 -5.59 -4.71 -12.93
N LYS A 236 -4.89 -5.21 -13.96
CA LYS A 236 -3.87 -6.25 -13.82
C LYS A 236 -2.77 -5.89 -12.81
N SER A 237 -2.46 -4.60 -12.65
CA SER A 237 -1.44 -4.14 -11.72
C SER A 237 -1.86 -4.26 -10.25
N SER A 238 -3.13 -4.42 -9.97
CA SER A 238 -3.67 -4.45 -8.61
C SER A 238 -4.31 -5.78 -8.20
N VAL A 239 -4.56 -6.67 -9.17
CA VAL A 239 -5.28 -7.93 -8.95
C VAL A 239 -4.30 -9.10 -8.76
N LEU A 240 -4.67 -10.05 -7.91
CA LEU A 240 -3.99 -11.32 -7.70
C LEU A 240 -4.97 -12.46 -7.97
N PHE A 241 -4.57 -13.43 -8.77
CA PHE A 241 -5.38 -14.60 -9.05
C PHE A 241 -5.50 -15.51 -7.83
N GLY A 242 -6.69 -15.98 -7.53
CA GLY A 242 -6.98 -16.87 -6.40
C GLY A 242 -7.13 -16.18 -5.05
N LEU A 243 -7.02 -14.84 -4.96
CA LEU A 243 -7.11 -14.12 -3.69
C LEU A 243 -8.50 -14.26 -3.03
N ASP A 244 -9.57 -14.34 -3.82
CA ASP A 244 -10.93 -14.59 -3.34
C ASP A 244 -11.04 -15.87 -2.50
N LYS A 245 -10.28 -16.89 -2.86
CA LYS A 245 -10.23 -18.20 -2.18
C LYS A 245 -9.14 -18.22 -1.10
N ALA A 246 -8.01 -17.60 -1.37
CA ALA A 246 -6.83 -17.65 -0.51
C ALA A 246 -6.95 -16.76 0.76
N LYS A 247 -7.77 -15.70 0.75
CA LYS A 247 -7.84 -14.71 1.84
C LYS A 247 -7.99 -15.31 3.24
N GLN A 248 -8.80 -16.35 3.38
CA GLN A 248 -8.99 -17.02 4.67
C GLN A 248 -7.79 -17.89 5.04
N GLY A 249 -7.28 -18.69 4.09
CA GLY A 249 -6.06 -19.49 4.27
C GLY A 249 -4.86 -18.63 4.66
N ILE A 250 -4.70 -17.47 4.02
CA ILE A 250 -3.65 -16.49 4.35
C ILE A 250 -3.79 -15.99 5.79
N ARG A 251 -5.01 -15.65 6.24
CA ARG A 251 -5.25 -15.20 7.62
C ARG A 251 -4.93 -16.30 8.64
N VAL A 252 -5.34 -17.53 8.37
CA VAL A 252 -5.11 -18.69 9.25
C VAL A 252 -3.63 -19.05 9.31
N ALA A 253 -2.95 -19.13 8.16
CA ALA A 253 -1.52 -19.40 8.08
C ALA A 253 -0.68 -18.21 8.59
N GLY A 254 -1.26 -17.00 8.58
CA GLY A 254 -0.55 -15.75 8.86
C GLY A 254 0.54 -15.46 7.83
N GLU A 255 0.49 -16.06 6.64
CA GLU A 255 1.48 -15.98 5.58
C GLU A 255 0.83 -16.16 4.22
N ALA A 256 1.27 -15.36 3.22
CA ALA A 256 0.85 -15.48 1.83
C ALA A 256 2.00 -16.02 0.97
N VAL A 257 1.72 -17.05 0.20
CA VAL A 257 2.67 -17.59 -0.79
C VAL A 257 2.29 -17.04 -2.16
N ILE A 258 3.25 -16.41 -2.83
CA ILE A 258 3.06 -15.75 -4.12
C ILE A 258 3.79 -16.56 -5.18
N VAL A 259 3.04 -17.04 -6.17
CA VAL A 259 3.53 -17.78 -7.34
C VAL A 259 3.31 -16.99 -8.63
N GLU A 260 3.77 -17.49 -9.77
CA GLU A 260 3.67 -16.76 -11.04
C GLU A 260 2.40 -17.10 -11.83
N GLY A 261 1.97 -18.35 -11.83
CA GLY A 261 1.00 -18.89 -12.77
C GLY A 261 -0.34 -19.33 -12.20
N TYR A 262 -1.32 -19.46 -13.09
CA TYR A 262 -2.64 -19.98 -12.76
C TYR A 262 -2.60 -21.43 -12.28
N MET A 263 -1.75 -22.25 -12.92
CA MET A 263 -1.65 -23.67 -12.63
C MET A 263 -1.12 -23.93 -11.24
N ASP A 264 -0.17 -23.11 -10.79
CA ASP A 264 0.42 -23.21 -9.45
C ASP A 264 -0.63 -23.01 -8.36
N VAL A 265 -1.50 -22.00 -8.54
CA VAL A 265 -2.61 -21.73 -7.60
C VAL A 265 -3.61 -22.88 -7.63
N LEU A 266 -4.04 -23.35 -8.81
CA LEU A 266 -4.99 -24.46 -8.89
C LEU A 266 -4.44 -25.70 -8.19
N MET A 267 -3.19 -26.05 -8.45
CA MET A 267 -2.53 -27.22 -7.88
C MET A 267 -2.41 -27.10 -6.36
N ALA A 268 -2.02 -25.91 -5.86
CA ALA A 268 -1.91 -25.66 -4.43
C ALA A 268 -3.27 -25.82 -3.72
N HIS A 269 -4.31 -25.16 -4.20
CA HIS A 269 -5.66 -25.23 -3.63
C HIS A 269 -6.25 -26.63 -3.72
N GLN A 270 -5.98 -27.39 -4.79
CA GLN A 270 -6.38 -28.78 -4.92
C GLN A 270 -5.85 -29.67 -3.79
N HIS A 271 -4.65 -29.36 -3.30
CA HIS A 271 -4.00 -30.08 -2.21
C HIS A 271 -4.23 -29.46 -0.82
N GLY A 272 -5.20 -28.53 -0.68
CA GLY A 272 -5.53 -27.89 0.58
C GLY A 272 -4.50 -26.84 1.05
N ILE A 273 -3.67 -26.32 0.13
CA ILE A 273 -2.70 -25.26 0.40
C ILE A 273 -3.36 -23.93 0.02
N ASP A 274 -4.20 -23.42 0.94
CA ASP A 274 -5.15 -22.34 0.66
C ASP A 274 -4.58 -20.92 0.77
N ASN A 275 -3.28 -20.76 1.06
CA ASN A 275 -2.64 -19.45 1.22
C ASN A 275 -1.82 -19.01 -0.01
N VAL A 276 -2.08 -19.59 -1.18
CA VAL A 276 -1.34 -19.35 -2.43
C VAL A 276 -2.12 -18.46 -3.38
N VAL A 277 -1.46 -17.45 -3.94
CA VAL A 277 -1.99 -16.51 -4.94
C VAL A 277 -0.99 -16.30 -6.08
N ALA A 278 -1.45 -15.88 -7.28
CA ALA A 278 -0.55 -15.61 -8.40
C ALA A 278 -0.59 -14.15 -8.88
N GLN A 279 0.59 -13.68 -9.35
CA GLN A 279 0.79 -12.36 -9.94
C GLN A 279 0.45 -12.26 -11.45
N MET A 280 0.21 -13.36 -12.12
CA MET A 280 -0.26 -13.48 -13.50
C MET A 280 0.65 -12.88 -14.59
N GLY A 281 1.96 -13.18 -14.55
CA GLY A 281 2.92 -12.83 -15.62
C GLY A 281 3.25 -11.31 -15.66
N THR A 282 3.39 -10.70 -14.51
CA THR A 282 3.98 -9.37 -14.28
C THR A 282 4.86 -9.45 -13.04
N ALA A 283 5.88 -8.60 -12.93
CA ALA A 283 6.56 -8.45 -11.64
C ALA A 283 5.55 -8.03 -10.55
N LEU A 284 5.78 -8.50 -9.33
CA LEU A 284 4.95 -8.14 -8.17
C LEU A 284 4.89 -6.61 -8.00
N THR A 285 3.68 -6.07 -7.93
CA THR A 285 3.46 -4.64 -7.88
C THR A 285 3.20 -4.15 -6.45
N GLU A 286 3.39 -2.85 -6.24
CA GLU A 286 3.04 -2.18 -4.98
C GLU A 286 1.54 -2.33 -4.63
N ALA A 287 0.64 -2.21 -5.62
CA ALA A 287 -0.80 -2.33 -5.43
C ALA A 287 -1.20 -3.75 -4.98
N GLN A 288 -0.62 -4.78 -5.60
CA GLN A 288 -0.83 -6.18 -5.21
C GLN A 288 -0.37 -6.45 -3.77
N LEU A 289 0.82 -5.96 -3.40
CA LEU A 289 1.33 -6.09 -2.03
C LEU A 289 0.47 -5.34 -1.01
N ARG A 290 -0.01 -4.15 -1.32
CA ARG A 290 -0.93 -3.40 -0.44
C ARG A 290 -2.22 -4.18 -0.19
N ARG A 291 -2.74 -4.89 -1.20
CA ARG A 291 -3.91 -5.77 -1.04
C ARG A 291 -3.60 -6.94 -0.09
N LEU A 292 -2.46 -7.62 -0.27
CA LEU A 292 -2.07 -8.73 0.59
C LEU A 292 -1.77 -8.31 2.03
N LYS A 293 -1.24 -7.11 2.25
CA LYS A 293 -1.00 -6.56 3.60
C LYS A 293 -2.25 -6.47 4.48
N ARG A 294 -3.44 -6.47 3.90
CA ARG A 294 -4.72 -6.52 4.64
C ARG A 294 -4.93 -7.87 5.35
N TYR A 295 -4.26 -8.92 4.88
CA TYR A 295 -4.44 -10.28 5.36
C TYR A 295 -3.25 -10.79 6.17
N THR A 296 -2.01 -10.38 5.80
CA THR A 296 -0.78 -10.80 6.47
C THR A 296 0.35 -9.78 6.25
N GLN A 297 1.40 -9.89 7.08
CA GLN A 297 2.67 -9.17 6.91
C GLN A 297 3.83 -10.10 6.54
N ARG A 298 3.57 -11.39 6.33
CA ARG A 298 4.58 -12.38 5.93
C ARG A 298 4.28 -12.87 4.52
N PHE A 299 5.26 -12.72 3.64
CA PHE A 299 5.17 -13.03 2.22
C PHE A 299 6.28 -14.00 1.84
N VAL A 300 5.91 -15.08 1.17
CA VAL A 300 6.84 -16.04 0.62
C VAL A 300 6.72 -16.02 -0.90
N LEU A 301 7.83 -15.76 -1.57
CA LEU A 301 7.91 -15.74 -3.03
C LEU A 301 8.41 -17.09 -3.50
N ALA A 302 7.56 -17.84 -4.19
CA ALA A 302 7.90 -19.11 -4.82
C ALA A 302 7.86 -18.90 -6.34
N LEU A 303 8.95 -18.34 -6.87
CA LEU A 303 9.11 -17.99 -8.28
C LEU A 303 9.76 -19.13 -9.05
N ASP A 304 9.53 -19.18 -10.36
CA ASP A 304 10.09 -20.20 -11.24
C ASP A 304 11.63 -20.20 -11.20
N SER A 305 12.24 -21.36 -11.29
CA SER A 305 13.69 -21.52 -11.15
C SER A 305 14.51 -20.78 -12.21
N ASP A 306 13.92 -20.57 -13.39
CA ASP A 306 14.55 -19.86 -14.52
C ASP A 306 14.58 -18.35 -14.31
N VAL A 307 13.71 -17.84 -13.44
CA VAL A 307 13.55 -16.41 -13.12
C VAL A 307 14.36 -16.00 -11.89
N ALA A 308 14.84 -16.97 -11.11
CA ALA A 308 15.56 -16.73 -9.84
C ALA A 308 16.86 -15.90 -10.00
N GLY A 309 17.40 -15.76 -11.22
CA GLY A 309 18.53 -14.88 -11.55
C GLY A 309 18.17 -13.65 -12.37
N ASP A 310 16.90 -13.49 -12.80
CA ASP A 310 16.52 -12.45 -13.73
C ASP A 310 16.31 -11.08 -13.03
N GLN A 311 16.68 -10.00 -13.75
CA GLN A 311 16.48 -8.61 -13.32
C GLN A 311 15.01 -8.28 -12.99
N ALA A 312 14.04 -9.05 -13.50
CA ALA A 312 12.62 -8.88 -13.21
C ALA A 312 12.29 -9.29 -11.77
N THR A 313 12.83 -10.41 -11.29
CA THR A 313 12.71 -10.87 -9.89
C THR A 313 13.33 -9.84 -8.93
N LEU A 314 14.52 -9.36 -9.24
CA LEU A 314 15.21 -8.33 -8.47
C LEU A 314 14.43 -7.00 -8.43
N ARG A 315 13.76 -6.62 -9.53
CA ARG A 315 12.87 -5.44 -9.55
C ARG A 315 11.62 -5.64 -8.70
N GLY A 316 10.96 -6.80 -8.79
CA GLY A 316 9.81 -7.14 -7.96
C GLY A 316 10.15 -7.11 -6.46
N LEU A 317 11.33 -7.63 -6.10
CA LEU A 317 11.85 -7.60 -4.73
C LEU A 317 12.17 -6.17 -4.26
N ASN A 318 12.70 -5.31 -5.14
CA ASN A 318 12.93 -3.91 -4.82
C ASN A 318 11.62 -3.16 -4.58
N VAL A 319 10.58 -3.44 -5.37
CA VAL A 319 9.21 -2.91 -5.13
C VAL A 319 8.68 -3.41 -3.80
N ALA A 320 8.84 -4.70 -3.49
CA ALA A 320 8.43 -5.29 -2.22
C ALA A 320 9.10 -4.59 -1.01
N ARG A 321 10.39 -4.24 -1.13
CA ARG A 321 11.14 -3.49 -0.10
C ARG A 321 10.66 -2.04 0.05
N GLN A 322 10.35 -1.36 -1.05
CA GLN A 322 9.87 0.02 -1.02
C GLN A 322 8.47 0.15 -0.42
N VAL A 323 7.64 -0.87 -0.62
CA VAL A 323 6.25 -0.94 -0.11
C VAL A 323 6.18 -1.40 1.33
N ALA A 324 7.23 -2.07 1.83
CA ALA A 324 7.29 -2.44 3.24
C ALA A 324 7.34 -1.15 4.08
N ASP A 325 6.18 -0.74 4.65
CA ASP A 325 6.11 0.39 5.57
C ASP A 325 7.15 0.21 6.67
N ARG A 326 7.95 1.24 6.88
CA ARG A 326 8.85 1.27 8.02
C ARG A 326 8.04 1.60 9.27
N LYS A 327 7.86 0.64 10.16
CA LYS A 327 7.30 0.89 11.50
C LYS A 327 8.42 1.26 12.44
N VAL A 328 8.27 2.39 13.08
CA VAL A 328 9.13 2.79 14.20
C VAL A 328 8.67 2.00 15.43
N VAL A 329 9.51 1.08 15.89
CA VAL A 329 9.25 0.24 17.07
C VAL A 329 10.11 0.72 18.22
N PRO A 330 9.53 1.02 19.40
CA PRO A 330 10.31 1.36 20.59
C PRO A 330 11.08 0.12 21.07
N VAL A 331 12.39 0.20 21.12
CA VAL A 331 13.28 -0.85 21.63
C VAL A 331 13.92 -0.36 22.92
N PRO A 332 13.70 -1.05 24.07
CA PRO A 332 14.36 -0.69 25.32
C PRO A 332 15.87 -0.90 25.21
N THR A 333 16.65 0.09 25.63
CA THR A 333 18.10 -0.02 25.71
C THR A 333 18.52 -0.53 27.09
N PRO A 334 19.72 -1.16 27.23
CA PRO A 334 20.22 -1.62 28.52
C PRO A 334 20.40 -0.49 29.56
N ARG A 335 20.35 0.76 29.17
CA ARG A 335 20.44 1.96 30.03
C ARG A 335 19.08 2.56 30.40
N GLY A 336 17.95 1.85 30.11
CA GLY A 336 16.61 2.28 30.47
C GLY A 336 15.98 3.32 29.52
N PHE A 337 16.68 3.72 28.45
CA PHE A 337 16.12 4.61 27.44
C PHE A 337 15.37 3.81 26.37
N ILE A 338 14.26 4.33 25.88
CA ILE A 338 13.54 3.77 24.73
C ILE A 338 14.16 4.34 23.46
N ARG A 339 14.76 3.46 22.66
CA ARG A 339 15.24 3.80 21.33
C ARG A 339 14.18 3.41 20.29
N PHE A 340 13.88 4.28 19.37
CA PHE A 340 12.97 3.98 18.27
C PHE A 340 13.78 3.42 17.10
N GLU A 341 13.50 2.18 16.70
CA GLU A 341 14.11 1.54 15.53
C GLU A 341 13.08 1.39 14.43
N GLU A 342 13.46 1.77 13.21
CA GLU A 342 12.63 1.49 12.02
C GLU A 342 12.76 0.00 11.69
N ARG A 343 11.66 -0.74 11.82
CA ARG A 343 11.54 -2.11 11.31
C ARG A 343 10.66 -2.14 10.07
N LEU A 344 11.06 -2.95 9.09
CA LEU A 344 10.19 -3.28 7.98
C LEU A 344 8.91 -3.92 8.53
N ALA A 345 7.75 -3.35 8.17
CA ALA A 345 6.47 -3.87 8.64
C ALA A 345 6.07 -5.18 7.95
N ALA A 346 6.83 -5.65 6.96
CA ALA A 346 6.57 -6.86 6.20
C ALA A 346 7.84 -7.71 6.11
N GLU A 347 7.68 -9.02 6.32
CA GLU A 347 8.72 -10.03 6.17
C GLU A 347 8.59 -10.68 4.80
N PHE A 348 9.68 -10.68 4.03
CA PHE A 348 9.75 -11.35 2.73
C PHE A 348 10.75 -12.49 2.77
N ARG A 349 10.30 -13.66 2.34
CA ARG A 349 11.14 -14.85 2.18
C ARG A 349 11.04 -15.38 0.76
N ILE A 350 12.07 -16.05 0.29
CA ILE A 350 12.14 -16.63 -1.05
C ILE A 350 12.35 -18.12 -0.93
N VAL A 351 11.58 -18.87 -1.71
CA VAL A 351 11.75 -20.31 -1.88
C VAL A 351 12.67 -20.54 -3.06
N SER A 352 13.71 -21.35 -2.85
CA SER A 352 14.51 -21.89 -3.95
C SER A 352 13.90 -23.21 -4.40
N LEU A 353 13.27 -23.22 -5.56
CA LEU A 353 12.74 -24.44 -6.16
C LEU A 353 13.87 -25.28 -6.75
N PRO A 354 13.69 -26.62 -6.91
CA PRO A 354 14.61 -27.45 -7.67
C PRO A 354 14.73 -26.95 -9.12
N VAL A 355 15.94 -27.02 -9.68
CA VAL A 355 16.23 -26.52 -11.04
C VAL A 355 15.29 -27.17 -12.07
N GLY A 356 14.64 -26.32 -12.90
CA GLY A 356 13.73 -26.73 -13.97
C GLY A 356 12.39 -27.27 -13.48
N ARG A 357 11.98 -26.95 -12.26
CA ARG A 357 10.69 -27.38 -11.69
C ARG A 357 9.84 -26.17 -11.34
N ASP A 358 8.59 -26.20 -11.80
CA ASP A 358 7.56 -25.23 -11.45
C ASP A 358 6.87 -25.60 -10.12
N PRO A 359 6.26 -24.63 -9.41
CA PRO A 359 5.53 -24.90 -8.16
C PRO A 359 4.48 -25.99 -8.29
N ASP A 360 3.68 -26.02 -9.37
CA ASP A 360 2.63 -27.01 -9.59
C ASP A 360 3.20 -28.45 -9.73
N GLU A 361 4.38 -28.61 -10.33
CA GLU A 361 5.04 -29.91 -10.43
C GLU A 361 5.50 -30.41 -9.07
N VAL A 362 6.13 -29.55 -8.26
CA VAL A 362 6.60 -29.90 -6.91
C VAL A 362 5.42 -30.28 -6.01
N ILE A 363 4.34 -29.51 -6.05
CA ILE A 363 3.13 -29.77 -5.24
C ILE A 363 2.49 -31.09 -5.66
N ARG A 364 2.36 -31.32 -6.97
CA ARG A 364 1.77 -32.54 -7.52
C ARG A 364 2.55 -33.80 -7.13
N GLU A 365 3.89 -33.71 -7.16
CA GLU A 365 4.75 -34.85 -6.77
C GLU A 365 4.68 -35.11 -5.26
N SER A 366 4.74 -34.08 -4.45
CA SER A 366 4.72 -34.20 -3.00
C SER A 366 4.34 -32.89 -2.31
N PRO A 367 3.08 -32.75 -1.82
CA PRO A 367 2.69 -31.64 -0.99
C PRO A 367 3.56 -31.48 0.28
N ALA A 368 4.06 -32.57 0.84
CA ALA A 368 4.98 -32.56 1.98
C ALA A 368 6.32 -31.92 1.62
N ARG A 369 6.83 -32.20 0.40
CA ARG A 369 8.07 -31.57 -0.10
C ARG A 369 7.89 -30.08 -0.30
N TRP A 370 6.74 -29.66 -0.83
CA TRP A 370 6.37 -28.25 -0.94
C TRP A 370 6.37 -27.57 0.42
N ALA A 371 5.67 -28.14 1.42
CA ALA A 371 5.64 -27.59 2.78
C ALA A 371 7.06 -27.48 3.38
N GLN A 372 7.94 -28.46 3.13
CA GLN A 372 9.33 -28.39 3.56
C GLN A 372 10.08 -27.23 2.88
N LEU A 373 9.90 -27.01 1.58
CA LEU A 373 10.54 -25.91 0.84
C LEU A 373 10.05 -24.54 1.34
N ILE A 374 8.75 -24.39 1.57
CA ILE A 374 8.18 -23.17 2.18
C ILE A 374 8.79 -22.92 3.57
N GLY A 375 8.90 -23.96 4.40
CA GLY A 375 9.54 -23.86 5.74
C GLY A 375 11.01 -23.48 5.67
N GLN A 376 11.72 -23.81 4.59
CA GLN A 376 13.13 -23.50 4.33
C GLN A 376 13.33 -22.19 3.56
N ALA A 377 12.25 -21.44 3.29
CA ALA A 377 12.33 -20.17 2.58
C ALA A 377 13.27 -19.19 3.29
N LYS A 378 14.21 -18.63 2.53
CA LYS A 378 15.27 -17.74 3.05
C LYS A 378 14.81 -16.30 3.07
N PRO A 379 15.25 -15.48 4.05
CA PRO A 379 15.09 -14.03 3.98
C PRO A 379 15.62 -13.46 2.67
N VAL A 380 14.95 -12.43 2.14
CA VAL A 380 15.31 -11.79 0.86
C VAL A 380 16.79 -11.38 0.81
N MET A 381 17.34 -10.89 1.92
CA MET A 381 18.74 -10.47 1.95
C MET A 381 19.70 -11.66 1.75
N ASP A 382 19.43 -12.82 2.37
CA ASP A 382 20.24 -14.02 2.18
C ASP A 382 20.22 -14.50 0.74
N TYR A 383 19.04 -14.40 0.10
CA TYR A 383 18.89 -14.68 -1.32
C TYR A 383 19.72 -13.72 -2.19
N TYR A 384 19.68 -12.39 -1.91
CA TYR A 384 20.53 -11.43 -2.64
C TYR A 384 22.00 -11.74 -2.51
N PHE A 385 22.47 -12.09 -1.31
CA PHE A 385 23.86 -12.49 -1.11
C PHE A 385 24.23 -13.68 -1.98
N GLN A 386 23.36 -14.67 -2.07
CA GLN A 386 23.62 -15.84 -2.89
C GLN A 386 23.51 -15.55 -4.39
N ALA A 387 22.42 -14.91 -4.85
CA ALA A 387 22.13 -14.71 -6.27
C ALA A 387 23.06 -13.69 -6.94
N LEU A 388 23.35 -12.56 -6.26
CA LEU A 388 24.16 -11.49 -6.84
C LEU A 388 25.67 -11.79 -6.82
N THR A 389 26.09 -12.82 -6.09
CA THR A 389 27.52 -13.22 -6.04
C THR A 389 27.79 -14.56 -6.71
N ALA A 390 26.77 -15.25 -7.22
CA ALA A 390 26.93 -16.58 -7.82
C ALA A 390 27.94 -16.61 -8.99
N ASP A 391 27.93 -15.56 -9.81
CA ASP A 391 28.80 -15.44 -10.99
C ASP A 391 30.07 -14.62 -10.74
N LEU A 392 30.33 -14.21 -9.48
CA LEU A 392 31.49 -13.39 -9.14
C LEU A 392 32.66 -14.24 -8.65
N ASP A 393 33.82 -14.06 -9.24
CA ASP A 393 35.05 -14.65 -8.71
C ASP A 393 35.55 -13.82 -7.49
N LEU A 394 35.09 -14.23 -6.32
CA LEU A 394 35.44 -13.59 -5.03
C LEU A 394 36.91 -13.82 -4.62
N GLY A 395 37.67 -14.63 -5.36
CA GLY A 395 39.12 -14.75 -5.22
C GLY A 395 39.87 -13.52 -5.75
N THR A 396 39.26 -12.77 -6.66
CA THR A 396 39.87 -11.61 -7.31
C THR A 396 39.45 -10.28 -6.67
N ALA A 397 40.34 -9.29 -6.71
CA ALA A 397 40.03 -7.93 -6.26
C ALA A 397 38.83 -7.32 -7.02
N ARG A 398 38.71 -7.62 -8.32
CA ARG A 398 37.60 -7.17 -9.16
C ARG A 398 36.26 -7.76 -8.71
N GLY A 399 36.19 -9.07 -8.46
CA GLY A 399 34.97 -9.74 -7.99
C GLY A 399 34.56 -9.26 -6.60
N LYS A 400 35.52 -9.02 -5.70
CA LYS A 400 35.25 -8.43 -4.38
C LYS A 400 34.69 -7.00 -4.49
N THR A 401 35.26 -6.15 -5.36
CA THR A 401 34.77 -4.78 -5.60
C THR A 401 33.34 -4.81 -6.15
N GLU A 402 33.07 -5.71 -7.10
CA GLU A 402 31.73 -5.85 -7.67
C GLU A 402 30.72 -6.33 -6.62
N ALA A 403 31.08 -7.29 -5.77
CA ALA A 403 30.22 -7.73 -4.66
C ALA A 403 29.87 -6.56 -3.71
N VAL A 404 30.83 -5.72 -3.36
CA VAL A 404 30.58 -4.51 -2.54
C VAL A 404 29.69 -3.51 -3.29
N ARG A 405 29.88 -3.35 -4.60
CA ARG A 405 29.10 -2.42 -5.42
C ARG A 405 27.62 -2.81 -5.47
N VAL A 406 27.32 -4.10 -5.61
CA VAL A 406 25.91 -4.58 -5.74
C VAL A 406 25.24 -4.80 -4.39
N LEU A 407 25.95 -5.35 -3.40
CA LEU A 407 25.37 -5.66 -2.08
C LEU A 407 25.43 -4.50 -1.09
N GLY A 408 26.42 -3.63 -1.21
CA GLY A 408 26.63 -2.51 -0.27
C GLY A 408 25.40 -1.59 -0.13
N PRO A 409 24.79 -1.10 -1.20
CA PRO A 409 23.57 -0.30 -1.14
C PRO A 409 22.42 -1.06 -0.46
N LEU A 410 22.28 -2.36 -0.74
CA LEU A 410 21.22 -3.19 -0.15
C LEU A 410 21.41 -3.34 1.36
N VAL A 411 22.64 -3.55 1.82
CA VAL A 411 22.98 -3.61 3.25
C VAL A 411 22.74 -2.25 3.93
N ALA A 412 23.08 -1.15 3.28
CA ALA A 412 22.88 0.19 3.82
C ALA A 412 21.40 0.53 4.06
N GLU A 413 20.51 0.00 3.21
CA GLU A 413 19.07 0.23 3.30
C GLU A 413 18.35 -0.66 4.34
N VAL A 414 19.03 -1.65 4.96
CA VAL A 414 18.44 -2.46 6.04
C VAL A 414 18.14 -1.57 7.24
N GLY A 415 16.86 -1.39 7.58
CA GLY A 415 16.42 -0.48 8.65
C GLY A 415 16.81 -0.98 10.05
N ASP A 416 16.66 -2.28 10.32
CA ASP A 416 17.04 -2.89 11.62
C ASP A 416 18.56 -2.93 11.77
N ARG A 417 19.05 -2.30 12.85
CA ARG A 417 20.50 -2.18 13.10
C ARG A 417 21.18 -3.53 13.30
N VAL A 418 20.51 -4.47 13.99
CA VAL A 418 21.11 -5.79 14.27
C VAL A 418 21.23 -6.57 12.97
N GLN A 419 20.17 -6.60 12.17
CA GLN A 419 20.19 -7.24 10.84
C GLN A 419 21.20 -6.57 9.92
N ARG A 420 21.24 -5.23 9.87
CA ARG A 420 22.23 -4.50 9.07
C ARG A 420 23.66 -4.84 9.49
N THR A 421 23.94 -4.89 10.79
CA THR A 421 25.26 -5.30 11.29
C THR A 421 25.57 -6.74 10.89
N HIS A 422 24.60 -7.65 10.99
CA HIS A 422 24.76 -9.04 10.56
C HIS A 422 25.15 -9.14 9.07
N TYR A 423 24.41 -8.46 8.18
CA TYR A 423 24.70 -8.50 6.75
C TYR A 423 26.00 -7.74 6.39
N LEU A 424 26.33 -6.67 7.09
CA LEU A 424 27.61 -6.00 6.94
C LEU A 424 28.77 -6.95 7.29
N GLN A 425 28.67 -7.69 8.40
CA GLN A 425 29.65 -8.69 8.80
C GLN A 425 29.76 -9.83 7.79
N GLN A 426 28.64 -10.28 7.24
CA GLN A 426 28.62 -11.30 6.20
C GLN A 426 29.34 -10.83 4.95
N LEU A 427 29.06 -9.59 4.48
CA LEU A 427 29.72 -8.99 3.33
C LEU A 427 31.22 -8.79 3.61
N ALA A 428 31.60 -8.29 4.78
CA ALA A 428 32.98 -8.07 5.20
C ALA A 428 33.81 -9.37 5.16
N ARG A 429 33.27 -10.47 5.67
CA ARG A 429 33.89 -11.81 5.59
C ARG A 429 34.02 -12.29 4.17
N MET A 430 33.00 -12.10 3.34
CA MET A 430 32.97 -12.52 1.94
C MET A 430 34.07 -11.82 1.11
N VAL A 431 34.23 -10.52 1.30
CA VAL A 431 35.22 -9.73 0.56
C VAL A 431 36.57 -9.61 1.28
N GLN A 432 36.69 -10.12 2.52
CA GLN A 432 37.88 -10.10 3.34
C GLN A 432 38.42 -8.67 3.64
N ILE A 433 37.49 -7.77 3.97
CA ILE A 433 37.76 -6.38 4.36
C ILE A 433 37.20 -6.17 5.76
N ASP A 434 37.85 -5.33 6.58
CA ASP A 434 37.30 -5.02 7.91
C ASP A 434 35.99 -4.24 7.83
N GLU A 435 35.09 -4.45 8.79
CA GLU A 435 33.72 -3.92 8.81
C GLU A 435 33.69 -2.38 8.77
N ARG A 436 34.63 -1.71 9.43
CA ARG A 436 34.66 -0.24 9.50
C ARG A 436 35.02 0.36 8.15
N SER A 437 36.06 -0.17 7.52
CA SER A 437 36.50 0.26 6.17
C SER A 437 35.43 0.00 5.14
N LEU A 438 34.79 -1.18 5.19
CA LEU A 438 33.70 -1.54 4.30
C LEU A 438 32.50 -0.59 4.46
N TRP A 439 32.10 -0.31 5.72
CA TRP A 439 30.99 0.60 6.00
C TRP A 439 31.27 2.02 5.51
N GLN A 440 32.48 2.53 5.73
CA GLN A 440 32.89 3.84 5.19
C GLN A 440 32.83 3.89 3.67
N GLN A 441 33.29 2.83 2.99
CA GLN A 441 33.22 2.71 1.54
C GLN A 441 31.77 2.70 1.03
N ILE A 442 30.88 1.94 1.67
CA ILE A 442 29.44 1.88 1.34
C ILE A 442 28.82 3.27 1.54
N GLN A 443 29.08 3.94 2.66
CA GLN A 443 28.56 5.29 2.91
C GLN A 443 29.07 6.33 1.90
N GLN A 444 30.34 6.26 1.51
CA GLN A 444 30.88 7.14 0.48
C GLN A 444 30.26 6.90 -0.91
N ALA A 445 29.98 5.64 -1.25
CA ALA A 445 29.33 5.28 -2.50
C ALA A 445 27.86 5.70 -2.54
N THR A 446 27.13 5.51 -1.44
CA THR A 446 25.72 5.91 -1.31
C THR A 446 25.56 7.43 -1.09
N GLY A 447 26.48 8.07 -0.38
CA GLY A 447 26.48 9.53 -0.15
C GLY A 447 26.89 10.37 -1.38
N ARG A 448 27.61 9.80 -2.34
CA ARG A 448 27.99 10.52 -3.58
C ARG A 448 26.83 10.76 -4.55
N GLN A 449 25.70 10.07 -4.39
CA GLN A 449 24.52 10.35 -5.20
C GLN A 449 23.66 11.51 -4.66
N GLN A 450 24.00 12.10 -3.50
CA GLN A 450 23.16 13.11 -2.83
C GLN A 450 23.84 14.44 -2.44
N ALA A 451 25.07 14.79 -2.86
CA ALA A 451 25.62 16.08 -2.48
C ALA A 451 26.46 16.77 -3.57
N PRO A 452 26.23 18.08 -3.84
CA PRO A 452 27.17 18.91 -4.53
C PRO A 452 28.36 19.25 -3.60
N ARG A 453 29.55 19.16 -4.17
CA ARG A 453 30.83 19.48 -3.53
C ARG A 453 30.81 20.81 -2.76
N ARG A 454 31.09 20.79 -1.47
CA ARG A 454 31.66 21.96 -0.76
C ARG A 454 32.88 21.58 0.05
N ALA A 455 33.77 22.60 0.15
CA ALA A 455 35.16 22.55 0.52
C ALA A 455 35.44 22.14 1.98
N ARG A 456 36.66 21.63 2.11
CA ARG A 456 37.50 21.31 3.26
C ARG A 456 37.46 22.34 4.39
N GLY A 457 37.29 21.87 5.60
CA GLY A 457 37.78 22.52 6.83
C GLY A 457 36.92 22.26 8.02
N GLU A 458 37.50 21.56 8.98
CA GLU A 458 37.28 21.58 10.41
C GLU A 458 36.79 20.29 11.12
N ARG A 459 37.29 20.12 12.30
CA ARG A 459 37.50 18.94 13.16
C ARG A 459 36.20 18.25 13.65
N PRO A 460 36.27 17.01 14.14
CA PRO A 460 35.09 16.23 14.56
C PRO A 460 34.53 16.79 15.87
N VAL A 461 33.29 17.25 15.78
CA VAL A 461 32.41 17.45 16.94
C VAL A 461 31.63 16.16 17.15
N GLU A 462 31.56 15.71 18.38
CA GLU A 462 30.78 14.55 18.83
C GLU A 462 29.35 14.60 18.28
N GLU A 463 28.95 13.58 17.49
CA GLU A 463 27.58 13.43 17.02
C GLU A 463 26.65 13.12 18.19
N THR A 464 26.04 14.14 18.73
CA THR A 464 24.80 14.01 19.48
C THR A 464 23.71 13.50 18.53
N SER A 465 23.10 12.38 18.87
CA SER A 465 22.01 11.72 18.17
C SER A 465 20.87 12.72 17.84
N ARG A 466 20.81 13.25 16.61
CA ARG A 466 19.71 14.10 16.16
C ARG A 466 18.43 13.25 16.04
N THR A 467 17.43 13.61 16.79
CA THR A 467 16.07 13.05 16.68
C THR A 467 15.47 13.52 15.36
N VAL A 468 15.27 12.61 14.40
CA VAL A 468 14.60 12.92 13.13
C VAL A 468 13.09 12.91 13.36
N LEU A 469 12.45 14.07 13.29
CA LEU A 469 11.00 14.21 13.38
C LEU A 469 10.31 13.59 12.15
N LYS A 470 9.13 12.99 12.38
CA LYS A 470 8.24 12.63 11.28
C LYS A 470 7.69 13.89 10.62
N LEU A 471 7.16 13.76 9.40
CA LEU A 471 6.60 14.91 8.68
C LEU A 471 5.54 15.68 9.48
N ASP A 472 4.66 14.96 10.20
CA ASP A 472 3.65 15.53 11.11
C ASP A 472 4.29 16.32 12.26
N GLU A 473 5.25 15.68 12.91
CA GLU A 473 5.99 16.23 14.05
C GLU A 473 6.84 17.43 13.62
N HIS A 474 7.50 17.32 12.47
CA HIS A 474 8.27 18.40 11.87
C HIS A 474 7.38 19.60 11.53
N CYS A 475 6.25 19.35 10.86
CA CYS A 475 5.31 20.41 10.52
C CYS A 475 4.75 21.10 11.77
N LEU A 476 4.30 20.30 12.76
CA LEU A 476 3.73 20.84 14.00
C LEU A 476 4.80 21.61 14.83
N SER A 477 6.03 21.11 14.89
CA SER A 477 7.13 21.82 15.56
C SER A 477 7.44 23.17 14.93
N LEU A 478 7.44 23.23 13.58
CA LEU A 478 7.62 24.49 12.85
C LEU A 478 6.49 25.49 13.12
N LEU A 479 5.24 25.02 13.11
CA LEU A 479 4.07 25.86 13.43
C LEU A 479 4.12 26.45 14.84
N LEU A 480 4.51 25.62 15.81
CA LEU A 480 4.61 26.05 17.20
C LEU A 480 5.82 26.96 17.43
N CYS A 481 6.92 26.75 16.71
CA CYS A 481 8.14 27.54 16.87
C CYS A 481 8.15 28.84 16.06
N TYR A 482 7.46 28.88 14.93
CA TYR A 482 7.47 30.01 13.99
C TYR A 482 6.07 30.37 13.52
N PRO A 483 5.17 30.78 14.45
CA PRO A 483 3.75 30.98 14.17
C PRO A 483 3.46 32.06 13.12
N ALA A 484 4.23 33.14 13.10
CA ALA A 484 4.07 34.21 12.11
C ALA A 484 4.39 33.76 10.70
N THR A 485 5.51 33.02 10.52
CA THR A 485 5.91 32.42 9.23
C THR A 485 4.93 31.32 8.80
N ALA A 486 4.38 30.59 9.76
CA ALA A 486 3.36 29.57 9.50
C ALA A 486 2.03 30.18 9.02
N ALA A 487 1.61 31.31 9.58
CA ALA A 487 0.44 32.05 9.13
C ALA A 487 0.60 32.50 7.65
N GLN A 488 1.74 33.08 7.31
CA GLN A 488 2.06 33.48 5.92
C GLN A 488 2.08 32.29 4.95
N ALA A 489 2.58 31.12 5.38
CA ALA A 489 2.58 29.92 4.58
C ALA A 489 1.15 29.40 4.34
N ASN A 490 0.29 29.51 5.34
CA ASN A 490 -1.11 29.10 5.26
C ASN A 490 -1.92 30.05 4.34
N GLU A 491 -1.70 31.36 4.43
CA GLU A 491 -2.26 32.37 3.51
C GLU A 491 -1.82 32.11 2.06
N ALA A 492 -0.56 31.74 1.85
CA ALA A 492 -0.06 31.39 0.53
C ALA A 492 -0.79 30.17 -0.06
N LEU A 493 -1.11 29.15 0.75
CA LEU A 493 -1.90 27.99 0.31
C LEU A 493 -3.35 28.36 0.00
N GLN A 494 -3.95 29.23 0.81
CA GLN A 494 -5.30 29.74 0.55
C GLN A 494 -5.37 30.52 -0.77
N ALA A 495 -4.35 31.29 -1.11
CA ALA A 495 -4.24 31.98 -2.40
C ALA A 495 -4.21 31.00 -3.60
N TYR A 496 -3.79 29.76 -3.36
CA TYR A 496 -3.87 28.66 -4.33
C TYR A 496 -5.18 27.85 -4.25
N GLY A 497 -6.18 28.30 -3.48
CA GLY A 497 -7.48 27.64 -3.34
C GLY A 497 -7.51 26.42 -2.43
N ASP A 498 -6.52 26.25 -1.55
CA ASP A 498 -6.53 25.22 -0.49
C ASP A 498 -7.00 25.83 0.84
N ILE A 499 -7.61 24.99 1.69
CA ILE A 499 -8.09 25.37 3.03
C ILE A 499 -6.95 25.55 4.07
N GLY A 500 -5.71 25.23 3.69
CA GLY A 500 -4.56 25.21 4.60
C GLY A 500 -4.49 23.95 5.46
N LEU A 501 -3.65 23.97 6.49
CA LEU A 501 -3.46 22.86 7.41
C LEU A 501 -4.66 22.70 8.36
N SER A 502 -5.17 21.48 8.47
CA SER A 502 -6.24 21.07 9.38
C SER A 502 -5.70 20.04 10.38
N ALA A 503 -6.30 19.99 11.58
CA ALA A 503 -5.97 18.96 12.57
C ALA A 503 -6.12 17.53 11.99
N THR A 504 -7.04 17.31 11.05
CA THR A 504 -7.23 16.02 10.36
C THR A 504 -6.06 15.60 9.47
N ASP A 505 -5.14 16.51 9.16
CA ASP A 505 -3.95 16.23 8.35
C ASP A 505 -2.86 15.51 9.16
N LEU A 506 -2.91 15.62 10.49
CA LEU A 506 -1.96 15.01 11.40
C LEU A 506 -2.35 13.56 11.75
N GLY A 507 -1.35 12.69 11.85
CA GLY A 507 -1.58 11.26 12.08
C GLY A 507 -1.87 10.90 13.54
N ARG A 508 -1.20 11.58 14.51
CA ARG A 508 -1.33 11.29 15.93
C ARG A 508 -2.46 12.08 16.57
N ALA A 509 -3.13 11.47 17.54
CA ALA A 509 -4.23 12.10 18.27
C ALA A 509 -3.77 13.32 19.08
N GLU A 510 -2.61 13.21 19.75
CA GLU A 510 -2.03 14.31 20.52
C GLU A 510 -1.70 15.50 19.63
N ASP A 511 -1.05 15.23 18.48
CA ASP A 511 -0.66 16.29 17.54
C ASP A 511 -1.90 17.01 16.98
N ARG A 512 -2.99 16.25 16.72
CA ARG A 512 -4.30 16.83 16.32
C ARG A 512 -4.90 17.68 17.43
N ALA A 513 -4.89 17.19 18.67
CA ALA A 513 -5.40 17.94 19.83
C ALA A 513 -4.59 19.23 20.04
N ILE A 514 -3.27 19.15 19.95
CA ILE A 514 -2.39 20.33 20.06
C ILE A 514 -2.71 21.34 18.95
N LEU A 515 -2.80 20.91 17.69
CA LEU A 515 -3.09 21.82 16.58
C LEU A 515 -4.50 22.43 16.69
N ALA A 516 -5.49 21.64 17.05
CA ALA A 516 -6.87 22.14 17.24
C ALA A 516 -6.93 23.18 18.38
N SER A 517 -6.31 22.87 19.53
CA SER A 517 -6.22 23.80 20.65
C SER A 517 -5.46 25.09 20.30
N TRP A 518 -4.39 24.97 19.50
CA TRP A 518 -3.62 26.12 19.00
C TRP A 518 -4.43 26.98 18.05
N GLN A 519 -5.16 26.39 17.12
CA GLN A 519 -6.04 27.11 16.20
C GLN A 519 -7.19 27.82 16.94
N GLN A 520 -7.78 27.16 17.94
CA GLN A 520 -8.81 27.76 18.79
C GLN A 520 -8.25 28.91 19.63
N TRP A 521 -7.08 28.73 20.25
CA TRP A 521 -6.38 29.77 21.00
C TRP A 521 -6.17 31.04 20.16
N LEU A 522 -5.73 30.92 18.93
CA LEU A 522 -5.54 32.03 18.01
C LEU A 522 -6.88 32.67 17.61
N ALA A 523 -7.93 31.87 17.38
CA ALA A 523 -9.27 32.37 17.05
C ALA A 523 -9.90 33.14 18.19
N ASP A 524 -9.62 32.78 19.46
CA ASP A 524 -10.09 33.46 20.66
C ASP A 524 -9.26 34.73 21.01
N GLY A 525 -8.36 35.12 20.10
CA GLY A 525 -7.53 36.31 20.26
C GLY A 525 -6.26 36.12 21.10
N GLY A 526 -5.88 34.88 21.34
CA GLY A 526 -4.62 34.51 21.99
C GLY A 526 -3.42 34.96 21.16
N SER A 527 -2.39 35.51 21.84
CA SER A 527 -1.16 35.91 21.19
C SER A 527 -0.30 34.69 20.90
N PRO A 528 0.27 34.55 19.67
CA PRO A 528 1.22 33.49 19.37
C PRO A 528 2.52 33.57 20.19
N GLU A 529 2.79 34.72 20.83
CA GLU A 529 3.91 34.94 21.74
C GLU A 529 3.42 35.67 23.04
N PRO A 530 3.89 35.28 24.24
CA PRO A 530 4.80 34.17 24.52
C PRO A 530 4.09 32.80 24.55
N ARG A 531 4.74 31.76 24.09
CA ARG A 531 4.20 30.38 24.04
C ARG A 531 3.78 29.83 25.40
N GLY A 532 4.31 30.35 26.51
CA GLY A 532 3.98 29.91 27.85
C GLY A 532 2.50 30.02 28.16
N ALA A 533 1.81 31.10 27.72
CA ALA A 533 0.40 31.27 27.96
C ALA A 533 -0.48 30.21 27.28
N PHE A 534 -0.13 29.76 26.07
CA PHE A 534 -0.79 28.64 25.40
C PHE A 534 -0.49 27.33 26.10
N TYR A 535 0.79 27.08 26.44
CA TYR A 535 1.26 25.87 27.10
C TYR A 535 0.49 25.60 28.40
N ASP A 536 0.26 26.65 29.22
CA ASP A 536 -0.46 26.56 30.50
C ASP A 536 -1.94 26.19 30.34
N THR A 537 -2.53 26.32 29.15
CA THR A 537 -3.92 25.94 28.86
C THR A 537 -4.12 24.48 28.57
N LEU A 538 -3.05 23.73 28.36
CA LEU A 538 -3.08 22.32 27.91
C LEU A 538 -2.97 21.34 29.08
N ASP A 539 -3.47 20.11 28.86
CA ASP A 539 -3.28 18.99 29.77
C ASP A 539 -1.80 18.61 29.87
N GLU A 540 -1.36 18.08 31.02
CA GLU A 540 0.02 17.69 31.30
C GLU A 540 0.61 16.74 30.23
N SER A 541 -0.21 15.81 29.71
CA SER A 541 0.20 14.87 28.65
C SER A 541 0.49 15.55 27.30
N LEU A 542 -0.20 16.67 26.99
CA LEU A 542 0.03 17.47 25.79
C LEU A 542 1.18 18.44 26.00
N GLN A 543 1.39 18.93 27.24
CA GLN A 543 2.53 19.77 27.61
C GLN A 543 3.86 19.01 27.40
N ASP A 544 3.94 17.74 27.84
CA ASP A 544 5.10 16.89 27.61
C ASP A 544 5.37 16.72 26.11
N ARG A 545 4.32 16.51 25.34
CA ARG A 545 4.44 16.34 23.88
C ARG A 545 4.95 17.61 23.18
N ILE A 546 4.44 18.78 23.54
CA ILE A 546 4.92 20.06 23.01
C ILE A 546 6.39 20.28 23.37
N SER A 547 6.77 20.00 24.62
CA SER A 547 8.16 20.16 25.08
C SER A 547 9.13 19.38 24.20
N ILE A 548 8.79 18.15 23.86
CA ILE A 548 9.60 17.31 22.94
C ILE A 548 9.69 17.95 21.56
N LEU A 549 8.56 18.39 20.97
CA LEU A 549 8.51 18.97 19.64
C LEU A 549 9.32 20.27 19.52
N VAL A 550 9.20 21.13 20.54
CA VAL A 550 9.89 22.43 20.59
C VAL A 550 11.37 22.25 20.83
N GLN A 551 11.78 21.33 21.72
CA GLN A 551 13.19 21.08 22.00
C GLN A 551 13.96 20.58 20.78
N VAL A 552 13.38 19.68 20.00
CA VAL A 552 14.01 19.17 18.77
C VAL A 552 14.20 20.30 17.75
N GLN A 553 13.31 21.28 17.69
CA GLN A 553 13.45 22.42 16.78
C GLN A 553 14.47 23.46 17.31
N ALA A 554 14.56 23.63 18.63
CA ALA A 554 15.55 24.52 19.26
C ALA A 554 17.01 24.05 19.06
N ASP A 555 17.22 22.75 18.95
CA ASP A 555 18.53 22.13 18.69
C ASP A 555 18.96 22.25 17.21
N GLN A 556 18.13 22.83 16.33
CA GLN A 556 18.45 23.05 14.92
C GLN A 556 19.20 24.39 14.72
N PRO A 557 20.15 24.45 13.78
CA PRO A 557 20.83 25.71 13.46
C PRO A 557 19.83 26.73 12.90
N ALA A 558 20.02 28.02 13.21
CA ALA A 558 19.20 29.09 12.68
C ALA A 558 19.17 29.06 11.13
N VAL A 559 17.99 29.00 10.57
CA VAL A 559 17.74 28.96 9.13
C VAL A 559 17.28 30.34 8.64
N ALA A 560 17.72 30.76 7.46
CA ALA A 560 17.24 32.01 6.86
C ALA A 560 15.71 31.98 6.66
N GLU A 561 15.05 33.12 6.87
CA GLU A 561 13.59 33.23 6.90
C GLU A 561 12.91 32.72 5.62
N ASP A 562 13.49 32.99 4.44
CA ASP A 562 12.99 32.49 3.15
C ASP A 562 13.05 30.96 3.04
N LEU A 563 14.10 30.35 3.57
CA LEU A 563 14.25 28.89 3.60
C LEU A 563 13.27 28.25 4.59
N LEU A 564 13.09 28.90 5.75
CA LEU A 564 12.12 28.48 6.76
C LEU A 564 10.67 28.53 6.22
N ARG A 565 10.30 29.64 5.56
CA ARG A 565 9.01 29.78 4.89
C ARG A 565 8.78 28.70 3.84
N SER A 566 9.83 28.41 3.06
CA SER A 566 9.76 27.33 2.04
C SER A 566 9.62 25.96 2.67
N ASP A 567 10.29 25.69 3.79
CA ASP A 567 10.21 24.41 4.50
C ASP A 567 8.83 24.20 5.12
N ILE A 568 8.28 25.21 5.81
CA ILE A 568 6.91 25.18 6.38
C ILE A 568 5.89 24.91 5.27
N LEU A 569 5.95 25.64 4.17
CA LEU A 569 5.02 25.48 3.05
C LEU A 569 5.12 24.09 2.42
N ASN A 570 6.33 23.56 2.25
CA ASN A 570 6.56 22.20 1.74
C ASN A 570 6.03 21.13 2.71
N ALA A 571 6.24 21.31 4.03
CA ALA A 571 5.76 20.40 5.04
C ALA A 571 4.23 20.36 5.06
N ILE A 572 3.55 21.50 5.07
CA ILE A 572 2.09 21.60 5.01
C ILE A 572 1.56 20.96 3.72
N THR A 573 2.14 21.32 2.57
CA THR A 573 1.68 20.78 1.27
C THR A 573 1.80 19.26 1.20
N ARG A 574 2.90 18.68 1.69
CA ARG A 574 3.09 17.22 1.74
C ARG A 574 2.11 16.52 2.69
N LEU A 575 1.83 17.13 3.85
CA LEU A 575 0.82 16.61 4.78
C LEU A 575 -0.57 16.60 4.16
N ARG A 576 -0.97 17.72 3.56
CA ARG A 576 -2.23 17.83 2.82
C ARG A 576 -2.36 16.79 1.72
N LEU A 577 -1.33 16.62 0.89
CA LEU A 577 -1.30 15.61 -0.16
C LEU A 577 -1.44 14.20 0.41
N ARG A 578 -0.75 13.88 1.49
CA ARG A 578 -0.86 12.58 2.17
C ARG A 578 -2.28 12.33 2.63
N ASN A 579 -2.91 13.32 3.28
CA ASN A 579 -4.26 13.22 3.78
C ASN A 579 -5.29 13.10 2.65
N LEU A 580 -5.18 13.92 1.60
CA LEU A 580 -6.05 13.84 0.42
C LEU A 580 -5.96 12.47 -0.27
N ARG A 581 -4.76 11.90 -0.41
CA ARG A 581 -4.58 10.56 -0.95
C ARG A 581 -5.28 9.51 -0.10
N ARG A 582 -5.17 9.61 1.24
CA ARG A 582 -5.86 8.73 2.16
C ARG A 582 -7.37 8.88 2.03
N GLN A 583 -7.91 10.10 2.08
CA GLN A 583 -9.34 10.37 1.95
C GLN A 583 -9.91 9.88 0.61
N ILE A 584 -9.20 10.11 -0.50
CA ILE A 584 -9.60 9.60 -1.82
C ILE A 584 -9.63 8.07 -1.82
N GLN A 585 -8.68 7.43 -1.16
CA GLN A 585 -8.61 5.98 -1.06
C GLN A 585 -9.74 5.41 -0.18
N GLU A 586 -10.02 6.04 0.97
CA GLU A 586 -11.14 5.71 1.86
C GLU A 586 -12.47 5.86 1.13
N LEU A 587 -12.67 6.98 0.42
CA LEU A 587 -13.88 7.23 -0.37
C LEU A 587 -14.04 6.26 -1.55
N ARG A 588 -12.94 5.91 -2.25
CA ARG A 588 -12.97 4.89 -3.31
C ARG A 588 -13.32 3.52 -2.76
N PHE A 589 -12.80 3.19 -1.58
CA PHE A 589 -13.15 1.94 -0.92
C PHE A 589 -14.65 1.87 -0.59
N LEU A 590 -15.26 2.99 -0.14
CA LEU A 590 -16.71 3.09 0.07
C LEU A 590 -17.53 2.94 -1.23
N LEU A 591 -16.93 3.24 -2.39
CA LEU A 591 -17.55 2.99 -3.69
C LEU A 591 -17.49 1.52 -4.14
N GLU A 592 -16.51 0.76 -3.63
CA GLU A 592 -16.27 -0.64 -4.03
C GLU A 592 -17.11 -1.66 -3.24
N GLU A 593 -17.87 -1.26 -2.19
CA GLU A 593 -18.68 -2.17 -1.40
C GLU A 593 -20.10 -2.38 -1.98
N PRO A 594 -20.53 -3.65 -2.15
CA PRO A 594 -21.66 -4.02 -3.03
C PRO A 594 -23.07 -3.89 -2.44
N ASP A 595 -23.26 -3.55 -1.19
CA ASP A 595 -24.59 -3.63 -0.56
C ASP A 595 -25.55 -2.46 -0.85
N ASP A 596 -25.03 -1.32 -1.33
CA ASP A 596 -25.82 -0.16 -1.72
C ASP A 596 -25.17 0.67 -2.84
N GLY A 597 -24.79 0.03 -3.92
CA GLY A 597 -23.96 0.59 -5.00
C GLY A 597 -24.48 1.85 -5.69
N GLU A 598 -25.77 2.09 -5.66
CA GLU A 598 -26.39 3.30 -6.24
C GLU A 598 -26.15 4.56 -5.38
N THR A 599 -25.98 4.39 -4.08
CA THR A 599 -25.86 5.47 -3.10
C THR A 599 -24.44 6.01 -2.96
N ALA A 600 -23.44 5.13 -2.97
CA ALA A 600 -22.06 5.47 -2.68
C ALA A 600 -21.45 6.41 -3.73
N THR A 601 -21.64 6.16 -5.02
CA THR A 601 -20.99 6.92 -6.11
C THR A 601 -21.46 8.37 -6.20
N THR A 602 -22.71 8.71 -5.82
CA THR A 602 -23.25 10.06 -5.86
C THR A 602 -22.86 10.89 -4.67
N LEU A 603 -22.84 10.27 -3.49
CA LEU A 603 -22.36 10.96 -2.30
C LEU A 603 -20.84 11.18 -2.40
N TYR A 604 -20.10 10.19 -2.88
CA TYR A 604 -18.65 10.21 -2.84
C TYR A 604 -18.00 10.62 -4.16
N GLY A 605 -18.67 10.41 -5.32
CA GLY A 605 -18.14 10.77 -6.64
C GLY A 605 -17.73 12.24 -6.77
N PRO A 606 -18.62 13.21 -6.45
CA PRO A 606 -18.28 14.63 -6.47
C PRO A 606 -17.18 14.97 -5.46
N VAL A 607 -17.21 14.36 -4.27
CA VAL A 607 -16.19 14.56 -3.24
C VAL A 607 -14.84 14.01 -3.69
N ILE A 608 -14.81 12.84 -4.31
CA ILE A 608 -13.59 12.26 -4.90
C ILE A 608 -13.06 13.14 -6.02
N ALA A 609 -13.93 13.63 -6.91
CA ALA A 609 -13.54 14.53 -8.00
C ALA A 609 -12.93 15.83 -7.43
N GLN A 610 -13.60 16.44 -6.45
CA GLN A 610 -13.10 17.64 -5.76
C GLN A 610 -11.75 17.40 -5.07
N ARG A 611 -11.61 16.30 -4.28
CA ARG A 611 -10.37 15.94 -3.61
C ARG A 611 -9.25 15.59 -4.59
N THR A 612 -9.60 14.98 -5.72
CA THR A 612 -8.65 14.67 -6.79
C THR A 612 -8.14 15.95 -7.47
N ALA A 613 -9.01 16.91 -7.74
CA ALA A 613 -8.64 18.22 -8.27
C ALA A 613 -7.72 18.99 -7.28
N GLN A 614 -8.07 19.01 -5.99
CA GLN A 614 -7.22 19.59 -4.95
C GLN A 614 -5.85 18.93 -4.88
N ARG A 615 -5.80 17.59 -4.96
CA ARG A 615 -4.53 16.84 -4.98
C ARG A 615 -3.67 17.24 -6.18
N HIS A 616 -4.24 17.26 -7.39
CA HIS A 616 -3.49 17.66 -8.59
C HIS A 616 -2.93 19.08 -8.48
N HIS A 617 -3.72 19.99 -7.93
CA HIS A 617 -3.27 21.36 -7.73
C HIS A 617 -2.08 21.46 -6.75
N LEU A 618 -2.15 20.77 -5.61
CA LEU A 618 -1.04 20.74 -4.66
C LEU A 618 0.20 20.01 -5.21
N GLU A 619 0.03 18.99 -6.04
CA GLU A 619 1.12 18.33 -6.76
C GLU A 619 1.81 19.29 -7.75
N GLN A 620 1.05 20.16 -8.42
CA GLN A 620 1.60 21.22 -9.26
C GLN A 620 2.39 22.24 -8.44
N VAL A 621 1.86 22.69 -7.30
CA VAL A 621 2.56 23.63 -6.39
C VAL A 621 3.91 23.06 -5.94
N LEU A 622 3.98 21.78 -5.59
CA LEU A 622 5.26 21.14 -5.24
C LEU A 622 6.20 21.00 -6.43
N ASN A 623 5.68 20.63 -7.59
CA ASN A 623 6.50 20.46 -8.80
C ASN A 623 7.09 21.79 -9.27
N ASP A 624 6.29 22.85 -9.26
CA ASP A 624 6.71 24.20 -9.61
C ASP A 624 7.85 24.75 -8.74
N ARG A 625 7.96 24.24 -7.53
CA ARG A 625 9.01 24.62 -6.56
C ARG A 625 10.22 23.69 -6.56
N SER A 626 10.11 22.54 -7.25
CA SER A 626 11.22 21.61 -7.39
C SER A 626 12.31 22.18 -8.33
N ILE A 627 13.55 21.73 -8.14
CA ILE A 627 14.67 22.11 -9.03
C ILE A 627 14.39 21.68 -10.48
N SER A 628 13.72 20.55 -10.67
CA SER A 628 13.29 20.06 -11.99
C SER A 628 12.21 20.91 -12.62
N GLY A 629 11.24 21.40 -11.85
CA GLY A 629 10.18 22.28 -12.33
C GLY A 629 10.70 23.67 -12.69
N ARG A 630 11.71 24.21 -11.97
CA ARG A 630 12.37 25.46 -12.32
C ARG A 630 13.12 25.33 -13.65
N ARG A 631 13.87 24.25 -13.86
CA ARG A 631 14.57 23.98 -15.15
C ARG A 631 13.60 23.82 -16.32
N GLN A 632 12.47 23.13 -16.13
CA GLN A 632 11.46 23.01 -17.19
C GLN A 632 10.85 24.35 -17.59
N ARG A 633 10.70 25.31 -16.66
CA ARG A 633 10.24 26.66 -17.01
C ARG A 633 11.31 27.50 -17.71
N GLU A 634 12.55 27.37 -17.30
CA GLU A 634 13.69 28.01 -17.98
C GLU A 634 13.80 27.49 -19.43
N ASP A 635 13.70 26.17 -19.62
CA ASP A 635 13.69 25.55 -20.95
C ASP A 635 12.43 25.92 -21.80
N ALA A 636 11.26 26.12 -21.16
CA ALA A 636 10.05 26.54 -21.84
C ALA A 636 10.09 28.04 -22.22
N ALA A 637 10.69 28.87 -21.38
CA ALA A 637 10.87 30.29 -21.67
C ALA A 637 11.86 30.57 -22.82
N VAL A 638 12.79 29.64 -23.05
CA VAL A 638 13.77 29.72 -24.18
C VAL A 638 13.16 29.29 -25.53
N ARG A 639 11.95 28.69 -25.53
CA ARG A 639 11.23 28.24 -26.73
C ARG A 639 10.10 29.18 -27.18
N VAL A 640 10.29 30.48 -27.13
CA VAL A 640 9.42 31.40 -27.86
C VAL A 640 9.96 31.49 -29.30
N PRO A 641 9.24 31.07 -30.33
CA PRO A 641 9.72 31.18 -31.69
C PRO A 641 9.71 32.65 -32.11
N TYR A 642 10.84 33.16 -32.52
CA TYR A 642 10.94 34.37 -33.34
C TYR A 642 10.29 34.09 -34.70
N THR A 643 9.23 34.78 -35.03
CA THR A 643 8.81 34.96 -36.42
C THR A 643 9.63 36.17 -36.94
N GLU A 644 10.60 35.87 -37.76
CA GLU A 644 11.14 36.88 -38.69
C GLU A 644 10.18 37.05 -39.84
N GLU A 645 9.78 38.32 -40.15
CA GLU A 645 9.25 38.72 -41.40
C GLU A 645 10.26 38.54 -42.52
#